data_9abf5dd6e5013f62fa766a1f0583e7a4
#
_entry.id   9abf5dd6e5013f62fa766a1f0583e7a4
#
_cell.length_a   1.000
_cell.length_b   1.000
_cell.length_c   1.000
_cell.angle_alpha   90.00
_cell.angle_beta   90.00
_cell.angle_gamma   90.00
#
_symmetry.space_group_name_H-M   'P 1'
#
loop_
_entity.id
_entity.type
_entity.pdbx_description
1 polymer ?
#
loop_
_entity_poly.entity_id
_entity_poly.type
_entity_poly.pdbx_seq_one_letter_code
_entity_poly.pdbx_strand_id
1 'polypeptide(L)'
;MHTPGMTAGLLAVLLAGVLHAAEPLRVEVSRDAWISAYPTEQEGNNGGASKLKLKGNQEFFLIDFDATKFRGKRVVRASLHVKLEAAIPLGRTTVSTIAQEWVEGKGSSYAKEPGATSFRWARNGDQRWNGDGKDITAMTLGLGGSIWGFGDPTPPDANRWQVIPIDPAVVQARLDGRSYGFFVMDDVGSEYQRDGDKFTYTLFPNRYVASKDSNRKSSPYFTLWLEDGPAAPAPQVKADAYQAPKAPVTLPAVPKLPSAETSVTATDALGLPIPGLRLFAAKGEAVTMLLSSPPAKVTIDLPHRRYDLPKVGAHVDPLKASPNGRLLEFQIPKDAKPGEHRGMLRLDGQDVPFFVHVWNFTLPDQLSFIAQMNGYGLHDTSRDWFRLAHEHRLTLNILPYGWTGRVSAAPKLRPDGSFDWKQWDDRFGPMLDGSAFADLPRGPVPTEALYLPLNENWPMNHEQHFKGGYWIEDAYDPAYWQTFRTAADGFAKHFAERGWKETMFEFYLNNKVYFKDGQNGKPGNWKACSAPWIFDEPMHTQDFWAIRRFGLEFWQAVAPYKDVRIAYRMDISRPEWQRDLLDGVSNVDVVAGVLRDYPARVIGRNRRDGKLTYMYGGPSKLGQPLVINVAWCAETWALGADGVVPWQTIGDKDSLTKPDELAVLYPGPDGPLPSLRLKAFRAGQQLAEYLTIYSQASGQDRDAVGAAVLALPGLRAGTIKTYDDDAGSSAFGDGAARSVAELRLRLGAWLDAQAPAPRARWHDPRPTRQDPSHLRPIVALPAPTTR
;
A
#
# COMPACT_ATOMS: atom_id res chain seq x y z
N MET A 1 32.16 80.56 -8.10
CA MET A 1 32.25 80.83 -6.66
C MET A 1 32.25 79.50 -5.94
N HIS A 2 33.31 79.32 -5.20
CA HIS A 2 33.65 78.09 -4.46
C HIS A 2 32.75 77.84 -3.26
N THR A 3 32.49 76.57 -2.94
CA THR A 3 32.72 76.07 -1.57
C THR A 3 32.75 74.53 -1.59
N PRO A 4 33.67 73.92 -0.83
CA PRO A 4 33.87 72.45 -0.87
C PRO A 4 33.08 71.76 0.24
N GLY A 5 32.50 70.59 -0.11
CA GLY A 5 31.85 69.72 0.83
C GLY A 5 32.80 68.67 1.42
N MET A 6 32.80 68.57 2.71
CA MET A 6 33.54 67.59 3.54
C MET A 6 33.03 66.16 3.33
N THR A 7 33.93 65.29 2.94
CA THR A 7 33.76 63.83 2.95
C THR A 7 34.01 63.33 4.36
N ALA A 8 32.97 62.80 5.03
CA ALA A 8 33.10 62.03 6.25
C ALA A 8 33.37 60.56 5.87
N GLY A 9 34.56 60.11 6.12
CA GLY A 9 34.96 58.71 5.98
C GLY A 9 34.35 57.85 7.08
N LEU A 10 33.46 56.90 6.74
CA LEU A 10 32.98 55.86 7.65
C LEU A 10 34.03 54.75 7.67
N LEU A 11 34.75 54.63 8.77
CA LEU A 11 35.67 53.52 9.02
C LEU A 11 34.83 52.29 9.44
N ALA A 12 34.52 51.38 8.53
CA ALA A 12 33.94 50.10 8.84
C ALA A 12 35.03 49.22 9.45
N VAL A 13 34.96 49.01 10.74
CA VAL A 13 35.76 48.01 11.44
C VAL A 13 35.13 46.63 11.11
N LEU A 14 35.70 45.94 10.14
CA LEU A 14 35.46 44.51 9.94
C LEU A 14 36.07 43.73 11.13
N LEU A 15 35.23 43.41 12.09
CA LEU A 15 35.51 42.37 13.08
C LEU A 15 35.50 41.01 12.28
N ALA A 16 36.64 40.60 11.79
CA ALA A 16 36.92 39.28 11.40
C ALA A 16 36.89 38.39 12.67
N GLY A 17 35.71 37.89 13.01
CA GLY A 17 35.61 36.82 13.99
C GLY A 17 36.41 35.65 13.46
N VAL A 18 37.52 35.32 14.06
CA VAL A 18 38.25 34.08 13.82
C VAL A 18 37.25 32.95 14.20
N LEU A 19 36.64 32.37 13.22
CA LEU A 19 35.91 31.13 13.40
C LEU A 19 36.93 30.09 13.88
N HIS A 20 37.02 29.89 15.18
CA HIS A 20 37.73 28.74 15.73
C HIS A 20 36.96 27.51 15.21
N ALA A 21 37.59 26.78 14.32
CA ALA A 21 37.08 25.47 13.91
C ALA A 21 36.96 24.61 15.19
N ALA A 22 35.76 24.09 15.43
CA ALA A 22 35.56 23.24 16.61
C ALA A 22 36.56 22.08 16.57
N GLU A 23 37.27 21.86 17.68
CA GLU A 23 38.24 20.75 17.81
C GLU A 23 37.48 19.42 17.83
N PRO A 24 37.99 18.38 17.11
CA PRO A 24 37.39 17.05 17.11
C PRO A 24 37.53 16.41 18.49
N LEU A 25 36.43 16.02 19.09
CA LEU A 25 36.35 15.32 20.36
C LEU A 25 36.05 13.83 20.11
N ARG A 26 36.96 12.95 20.55
CA ARG A 26 36.71 11.53 20.56
C ARG A 26 35.83 11.15 21.75
N VAL A 27 34.74 10.41 21.47
CA VAL A 27 33.74 9.95 22.44
C VAL A 27 33.61 8.44 22.34
N GLU A 28 33.86 7.76 23.44
CA GLU A 28 33.80 6.29 23.47
C GLU A 28 32.35 5.80 23.51
N VAL A 29 32.08 4.66 22.90
CA VAL A 29 30.80 3.98 22.95
C VAL A 29 30.53 3.45 24.35
N SER A 30 29.36 3.72 24.89
CA SER A 30 28.95 3.26 26.24
C SER A 30 28.16 1.94 26.20
N ARG A 31 27.39 1.72 25.14
CA ARG A 31 26.61 0.49 24.90
C ARG A 31 26.43 0.24 23.41
N ASP A 32 26.38 -1.02 23.02
CA ASP A 32 26.01 -1.44 21.69
C ASP A 32 25.33 -2.82 21.71
N ALA A 33 24.55 -3.11 20.72
CA ALA A 33 23.93 -4.44 20.52
C ALA A 33 23.55 -4.59 19.05
N TRP A 34 23.58 -5.80 18.53
CA TRP A 34 22.98 -6.04 17.23
C TRP A 34 21.78 -6.98 17.36
N ILE A 35 20.82 -6.81 16.45
CA ILE A 35 19.52 -7.46 16.46
C ILE A 35 19.14 -7.93 15.06
N SER A 36 18.24 -8.90 14.95
CA SER A 36 17.81 -9.49 13.70
C SER A 36 16.30 -9.36 13.50
N ALA A 37 15.88 -8.96 12.29
CA ALA A 37 14.51 -9.00 11.83
C ALA A 37 14.08 -10.37 11.30
N TYR A 38 15.01 -11.33 11.20
CA TYR A 38 14.69 -12.65 10.68
C TYR A 38 13.70 -13.38 11.62
N PRO A 39 12.61 -13.99 11.09
CA PRO A 39 11.48 -14.43 11.91
C PRO A 39 11.82 -15.29 13.13
N THR A 40 12.79 -16.21 13.03
CA THR A 40 13.20 -17.08 14.14
C THR A 40 14.17 -16.42 15.12
N GLU A 41 14.69 -15.22 14.81
CA GLU A 41 15.74 -14.52 15.56
C GLU A 41 15.25 -13.21 16.20
N GLN A 42 14.01 -12.79 15.90
CA GLN A 42 13.47 -11.48 16.27
C GLN A 42 13.41 -11.18 17.76
N GLU A 43 13.51 -12.17 18.61
CA GLU A 43 13.56 -12.03 20.07
C GLU A 43 14.97 -12.23 20.65
N GLY A 44 15.95 -12.45 19.78
CA GLY A 44 17.34 -12.64 20.19
C GLY A 44 18.05 -11.33 20.54
N ASN A 45 18.94 -11.39 21.52
CA ASN A 45 19.84 -10.31 21.92
C ASN A 45 21.30 -10.69 21.60
N ASN A 46 22.09 -9.73 21.17
CA ASN A 46 23.52 -9.89 20.91
C ASN A 46 24.31 -8.70 21.45
N GLY A 47 23.96 -8.21 22.64
CA GLY A 47 24.67 -7.10 23.32
C GLY A 47 26.02 -7.47 23.90
N GLY A 48 26.27 -8.76 24.17
CA GLY A 48 27.57 -9.25 24.64
C GLY A 48 28.49 -9.78 23.54
N ALA A 49 28.10 -9.63 22.26
CA ALA A 49 28.89 -10.11 21.14
C ALA A 49 30.10 -9.20 20.86
N SER A 50 31.26 -9.79 20.54
CA SER A 50 32.49 -9.03 20.20
C SER A 50 32.42 -8.35 18.81
N LYS A 51 31.38 -8.63 18.03
CA LYS A 51 31.15 -8.07 16.68
C LYS A 51 29.72 -7.61 16.55
N LEU A 52 29.52 -6.55 15.79
CA LEU A 52 28.23 -6.08 15.36
C LEU A 52 28.01 -6.51 13.92
N LYS A 53 26.83 -7.08 13.62
CA LYS A 53 26.48 -7.58 12.28
C LYS A 53 25.53 -6.61 11.59
N LEU A 54 25.75 -6.43 10.31
CA LEU A 54 24.88 -5.72 9.38
C LEU A 54 24.55 -6.59 8.18
N LYS A 55 23.29 -6.60 7.75
CA LYS A 55 22.86 -7.34 6.57
C LYS A 55 21.56 -6.77 6.00
N GLY A 56 21.67 -5.76 5.17
CA GLY A 56 20.49 -5.13 4.54
C GLY A 56 19.40 -4.81 5.53
N ASN A 57 18.18 -5.26 5.24
CA ASN A 57 17.01 -5.10 6.11
C ASN A 57 16.81 -6.28 7.08
N GLN A 58 17.84 -7.09 7.32
CA GLN A 58 17.76 -8.26 8.20
C GLN A 58 18.48 -8.07 9.53
N GLU A 59 19.71 -7.55 9.55
CA GLU A 59 20.48 -7.32 10.77
C GLU A 59 20.98 -5.89 10.88
N PHE A 60 20.85 -5.32 12.06
CA PHE A 60 21.13 -3.95 12.42
C PHE A 60 21.87 -3.88 13.72
N PHE A 61 22.55 -2.77 13.99
CA PHE A 61 23.06 -2.55 15.33
C PHE A 61 22.55 -1.24 15.93
N LEU A 62 22.41 -1.26 17.26
CA LEU A 62 22.16 -0.13 18.11
C LEU A 62 23.49 0.25 18.77
N ILE A 63 23.75 1.54 18.89
CA ILE A 63 24.99 2.06 19.48
C ILE A 63 24.71 3.38 20.19
N ASP A 64 25.41 3.65 21.28
CA ASP A 64 25.20 4.86 22.06
C ASP A 64 26.46 5.31 22.78
N PHE A 65 26.48 6.57 23.20
CA PHE A 65 27.50 7.14 24.06
C PHE A 65 26.87 7.94 25.21
N ASP A 66 27.63 8.20 26.26
CA ASP A 66 27.16 9.05 27.35
C ASP A 66 27.08 10.52 26.90
N ALA A 67 25.88 10.98 26.58
CA ALA A 67 25.60 12.32 26.09
C ALA A 67 25.49 13.38 27.23
N THR A 68 25.49 12.96 28.51
CA THR A 68 25.25 13.88 29.64
C THR A 68 26.29 14.99 29.73
N LYS A 69 27.53 14.69 29.33
CA LYS A 69 28.67 15.62 29.33
C LYS A 69 28.59 16.72 28.26
N PHE A 70 27.69 16.57 27.29
CA PHE A 70 27.62 17.44 26.11
C PHE A 70 26.30 18.21 26.03
N ARG A 71 25.48 18.17 27.07
CA ARG A 71 24.21 18.88 27.09
C ARG A 71 24.42 20.39 26.88
N GLY A 72 23.56 20.99 26.06
CA GLY A 72 23.63 22.42 25.74
C GLY A 72 24.72 22.79 24.71
N LYS A 73 25.48 21.83 24.20
CA LYS A 73 26.38 22.06 23.08
C LYS A 73 25.65 21.88 21.74
N ARG A 74 26.11 22.63 20.74
CA ARG A 74 25.64 22.51 19.35
C ARG A 74 26.57 21.58 18.59
N VAL A 75 25.99 20.60 17.91
CA VAL A 75 26.74 19.69 17.03
C VAL A 75 26.94 20.37 15.67
N VAL A 76 28.21 20.55 15.28
CA VAL A 76 28.57 21.11 13.98
C VAL A 76 28.84 19.99 12.98
N ARG A 77 29.52 18.93 13.43
CA ARG A 77 29.84 17.75 12.64
C ARG A 77 29.93 16.55 13.56
N ALA A 78 29.61 15.39 13.01
CA ALA A 78 29.70 14.12 13.74
C ALA A 78 30.09 12.97 12.79
N SER A 79 30.77 11.98 13.32
CA SER A 79 31.06 10.73 12.63
C SER A 79 31.17 9.57 13.62
N LEU A 80 30.85 8.38 13.15
CA LEU A 80 31.06 7.11 13.82
C LEU A 80 32.24 6.39 13.14
N HIS A 81 33.21 5.97 13.93
CA HIS A 81 34.37 5.21 13.49
C HIS A 81 34.16 3.75 13.85
N VAL A 82 34.23 2.88 12.86
CA VAL A 82 34.06 1.45 13.01
C VAL A 82 35.23 0.67 12.40
N LYS A 83 35.63 -0.42 13.01
CA LYS A 83 36.68 -1.29 12.48
C LYS A 83 36.07 -2.55 11.87
N LEU A 84 36.41 -2.86 10.65
CA LEU A 84 35.92 -4.01 9.93
C LEU A 84 36.45 -5.32 10.54
N GLU A 85 35.56 -6.25 10.78
CA GLU A 85 35.84 -7.61 11.25
C GLU A 85 35.52 -8.66 10.15
N ALA A 86 35.17 -8.24 8.94
CA ALA A 86 34.99 -9.06 7.74
C ALA A 86 35.63 -8.40 6.51
N ALA A 87 35.80 -9.17 5.44
CA ALA A 87 36.44 -8.68 4.20
C ALA A 87 35.63 -7.62 3.47
N ILE A 88 34.30 -7.68 3.54
CA ILE A 88 33.40 -6.80 2.81
C ILE A 88 33.25 -5.48 3.58
N PRO A 89 33.62 -4.34 2.99
CA PRO A 89 33.45 -3.04 3.64
C PRO A 89 31.96 -2.64 3.73
N LEU A 90 31.67 -1.70 4.63
CA LEU A 90 30.37 -1.05 4.66
C LEU A 90 30.22 -0.19 3.41
N GLY A 91 29.03 -0.25 2.80
CA GLY A 91 28.57 0.71 1.81
C GLY A 91 27.72 1.81 2.47
N ARG A 92 26.83 2.45 1.70
CA ARG A 92 25.90 3.45 2.26
C ARG A 92 25.14 2.88 3.44
N THR A 93 25.12 3.59 4.54
CA THR A 93 24.38 3.21 5.76
C THR A 93 23.30 4.26 6.06
N THR A 94 22.27 3.86 6.82
CA THR A 94 21.41 4.80 7.54
C THR A 94 21.86 4.86 8.98
N VAL A 95 21.94 6.09 9.52
CA VAL A 95 22.04 6.33 10.95
C VAL A 95 20.78 7.06 11.41
N SER A 96 20.01 6.42 12.29
CA SER A 96 18.75 6.94 12.82
C SER A 96 18.84 7.12 14.33
N THR A 97 18.11 8.11 14.86
CA THR A 97 17.83 8.15 16.29
C THR A 97 16.94 6.99 16.70
N ILE A 98 16.94 6.66 18.00
CA ILE A 98 16.02 5.70 18.63
C ILE A 98 15.13 6.49 19.59
N ALA A 99 13.83 6.54 19.33
CA ALA A 99 12.89 7.38 20.09
C ALA A 99 12.41 6.75 21.41
N GLN A 100 12.94 5.58 21.79
CA GLN A 100 12.60 4.87 23.03
C GLN A 100 13.85 4.29 23.68
N GLU A 101 13.86 4.25 25.02
CA GLU A 101 14.93 3.64 25.82
C GLU A 101 15.03 2.13 25.56
N TRP A 102 16.24 1.61 25.55
CA TRP A 102 16.56 0.20 25.32
C TRP A 102 17.67 -0.27 26.24
N VAL A 103 17.78 -1.58 26.43
CA VAL A 103 18.78 -2.22 27.28
C VAL A 103 19.70 -3.11 26.45
N GLU A 104 21.00 -2.90 26.54
CA GLU A 104 22.01 -3.62 25.76
C GLU A 104 21.93 -5.14 25.92
N GLY A 105 21.90 -5.63 27.14
CA GLY A 105 22.00 -7.06 27.41
C GLY A 105 23.43 -7.62 27.31
N LYS A 106 23.55 -8.92 27.50
CA LYS A 106 24.82 -9.67 27.44
C LYS A 106 24.73 -10.91 26.53
N GLY A 107 23.59 -11.02 25.81
CA GLY A 107 23.33 -12.15 24.94
C GLY A 107 24.31 -12.24 23.77
N SER A 108 24.40 -13.41 23.19
CA SER A 108 25.17 -13.70 21.98
C SER A 108 24.45 -14.80 21.19
N SER A 109 24.78 -14.92 19.91
CA SER A 109 24.24 -16.00 19.07
C SER A 109 22.71 -16.10 19.07
N TYR A 110 22.04 -14.94 19.04
CA TYR A 110 20.56 -14.81 19.01
C TYR A 110 19.84 -15.38 20.25
N ALA A 111 20.52 -15.51 21.37
CA ALA A 111 19.90 -15.96 22.60
C ALA A 111 18.82 -14.99 23.07
N LYS A 112 17.68 -15.50 23.50
CA LYS A 112 16.67 -14.70 24.18
C LYS A 112 17.18 -14.34 25.56
N GLU A 113 17.21 -13.05 25.85
CA GLU A 113 17.66 -12.55 27.16
C GLU A 113 16.55 -11.69 27.77
N PRO A 114 15.95 -12.07 28.91
CA PRO A 114 14.96 -11.28 29.61
C PRO A 114 15.48 -9.88 29.95
N GLY A 115 14.69 -8.85 29.70
CA GLY A 115 15.05 -7.48 29.99
C GLY A 115 16.00 -6.80 29.00
N ALA A 116 16.58 -7.54 28.03
CA ALA A 116 17.47 -6.99 27.00
C ALA A 116 16.72 -6.63 25.70
N THR A 117 17.32 -5.76 24.88
CA THR A 117 16.75 -5.36 23.60
C THR A 117 16.76 -6.48 22.56
N SER A 118 15.78 -6.48 21.69
CA SER A 118 15.70 -7.31 20.49
C SER A 118 14.93 -6.57 19.40
N PHE A 119 14.77 -7.17 18.23
CA PHE A 119 13.95 -6.57 17.17
C PHE A 119 12.50 -6.34 17.63
N ARG A 120 11.92 -7.27 18.39
CA ARG A 120 10.54 -7.20 18.90
C ARG A 120 10.36 -6.45 20.22
N TRP A 121 11.42 -6.24 20.98
CA TRP A 121 11.34 -5.73 22.35
C TRP A 121 12.37 -4.65 22.64
N ALA A 122 11.97 -3.59 23.28
CA ALA A 122 12.89 -2.65 23.92
C ALA A 122 13.54 -3.28 25.17
N ARG A 123 12.75 -4.09 25.92
CA ARG A 123 13.16 -4.97 27.02
C ARG A 123 12.39 -6.28 26.94
N ASN A 124 13.05 -7.35 26.59
CA ASN A 124 12.43 -8.63 26.28
C ASN A 124 11.64 -9.18 27.49
N GLY A 125 10.36 -9.49 27.26
CA GLY A 125 9.42 -9.98 28.27
C GLY A 125 8.80 -8.88 29.17
N ASP A 126 9.31 -7.64 29.10
CA ASP A 126 8.84 -6.54 29.93
C ASP A 126 8.22 -5.41 29.09
N GLN A 127 8.97 -4.86 28.14
CA GLN A 127 8.54 -3.69 27.40
C GLN A 127 8.70 -3.85 25.88
N ARG A 128 7.58 -3.81 25.16
CA ARG A 128 7.56 -3.70 23.70
C ARG A 128 8.07 -2.34 23.23
N TRP A 129 8.44 -2.25 21.98
CA TRP A 129 8.61 -0.96 21.32
C TRP A 129 7.26 -0.25 21.27
N ASN A 130 7.26 1.06 21.53
CA ASN A 130 6.05 1.89 21.50
C ASN A 130 5.46 1.96 20.07
N GLY A 131 4.42 2.74 19.90
CA GLY A 131 3.71 2.81 18.63
C GLY A 131 2.76 1.63 18.48
N ASP A 132 2.89 0.87 17.41
CA ASP A 132 2.08 -0.33 17.18
C ASP A 132 2.55 -1.55 18.00
N GLY A 133 3.68 -1.44 18.71
CA GLY A 133 4.22 -2.50 19.56
C GLY A 133 4.76 -3.72 18.81
N LYS A 134 5.01 -3.59 17.51
CA LYS A 134 5.41 -4.72 16.65
C LYS A 134 6.93 -4.93 16.65
N ASP A 135 7.69 -3.89 16.41
CA ASP A 135 9.14 -3.96 16.28
C ASP A 135 9.82 -2.58 16.42
N ILE A 136 11.15 -2.58 16.41
CA ILE A 136 11.98 -1.39 16.60
C ILE A 136 11.78 -0.33 15.49
N THR A 137 11.32 -0.73 14.31
CA THR A 137 11.09 0.24 13.22
C THR A 137 10.02 1.27 13.57
N ALA A 138 9.15 0.98 14.54
CA ALA A 138 8.22 1.97 15.09
C ALA A 138 8.90 3.15 15.79
N MET A 139 10.16 2.99 16.24
CA MET A 139 10.92 3.99 17.02
C MET A 139 12.19 4.46 16.33
N THR A 140 12.35 4.12 15.04
CA THR A 140 13.53 4.46 14.23
C THR A 140 13.09 4.88 12.82
N LEU A 141 14.03 5.28 11.99
CA LEU A 141 13.84 5.47 10.54
C LEU A 141 12.73 6.46 10.16
N GLY A 142 12.57 7.54 10.93
CA GLY A 142 11.54 8.56 10.69
C GLY A 142 10.19 8.25 11.33
N LEU A 143 10.07 7.19 12.11
CA LEU A 143 8.87 6.81 12.85
C LEU A 143 9.01 7.10 14.34
N GLY A 144 7.91 7.22 15.05
CA GLY A 144 7.86 7.44 16.51
C GLY A 144 8.55 8.71 16.98
N GLY A 145 8.73 9.71 16.12
CA GLY A 145 9.47 10.95 16.41
C GLY A 145 10.98 10.84 16.17
N SER A 146 11.46 9.74 15.63
CA SER A 146 12.87 9.58 15.22
C SER A 146 13.19 10.38 13.96
N ILE A 147 14.48 10.68 13.77
CA ILE A 147 15.05 11.27 12.56
C ILE A 147 16.20 10.41 12.07
N TRP A 148 16.49 10.45 10.79
CA TRP A 148 17.56 9.68 10.19
C TRP A 148 18.23 10.39 9.02
N GLY A 149 19.42 9.93 8.65
CA GLY A 149 20.13 10.36 7.46
C GLY A 149 20.99 9.22 6.89
N PHE A 150 21.37 9.33 5.62
CA PHE A 150 22.39 8.45 5.07
C PHE A 150 23.78 8.82 5.58
N GLY A 151 24.66 7.81 5.70
CA GLY A 151 26.08 7.97 5.91
C GLY A 151 26.82 7.13 4.87
N ASP A 152 27.64 7.79 4.05
CA ASP A 152 28.53 7.09 3.11
C ASP A 152 29.88 6.87 3.79
N PRO A 153 30.22 5.63 4.21
CA PRO A 153 31.47 5.35 4.88
C PRO A 153 32.68 5.66 3.97
N THR A 154 33.76 6.15 4.57
CA THR A 154 35.02 6.25 3.85
C THR A 154 35.50 4.86 3.39
N PRO A 155 36.34 4.78 2.35
CA PRO A 155 37.09 3.55 2.10
C PRO A 155 37.83 3.10 3.36
N PRO A 156 38.01 1.78 3.58
CA PRO A 156 38.80 1.28 4.70
C PRO A 156 40.24 1.79 4.66
N ASP A 157 40.75 2.26 5.80
CA ASP A 157 42.18 2.55 5.93
C ASP A 157 43.05 1.28 6.05
N ALA A 158 44.36 1.45 6.15
CA ALA A 158 45.31 0.35 6.28
C ALA A 158 45.06 -0.51 7.53
N ASN A 159 44.41 0.02 8.56
CA ASN A 159 44.02 -0.67 9.77
C ASN A 159 42.59 -1.19 9.76
N ARG A 160 41.91 -1.09 8.60
CA ARG A 160 40.53 -1.51 8.35
C ARG A 160 39.47 -0.65 9.08
N TRP A 161 39.78 0.59 9.39
CA TRP A 161 38.80 1.53 9.89
C TRP A 161 38.05 2.19 8.75
N GLN A 162 36.74 2.36 8.96
CA GLN A 162 35.86 3.20 8.15
C GLN A 162 35.25 4.29 9.02
N VAL A 163 35.02 5.44 8.43
CA VAL A 163 34.38 6.58 9.08
C VAL A 163 33.01 6.79 8.43
N ILE A 164 31.97 6.65 9.21
CA ILE A 164 30.57 6.91 8.81
C ILE A 164 30.24 8.34 9.20
N PRO A 165 30.04 9.26 8.28
CA PRO A 165 29.55 10.60 8.59
C PRO A 165 28.13 10.49 9.13
N ILE A 166 27.79 11.26 10.18
CA ILE A 166 26.45 11.31 10.74
C ILE A 166 25.92 12.72 10.60
N ASP A 167 24.66 12.83 10.22
CA ASP A 167 24.00 14.13 10.20
C ASP A 167 24.01 14.77 11.58
N PRO A 168 24.46 16.05 11.70
CA PRO A 168 24.48 16.77 12.97
C PRO A 168 23.14 16.75 13.71
N ALA A 169 22.01 16.81 13.00
CA ALA A 169 20.69 16.80 13.61
C ALA A 169 20.37 15.49 14.32
N VAL A 170 20.85 14.36 13.80
CA VAL A 170 20.69 13.03 14.41
C VAL A 170 21.42 12.97 15.75
N VAL A 171 22.68 13.47 15.78
CA VAL A 171 23.46 13.51 17.02
C VAL A 171 22.93 14.59 17.98
N GLN A 172 22.53 15.75 17.48
CA GLN A 172 21.91 16.80 18.27
C GLN A 172 20.68 16.29 19.04
N ALA A 173 19.83 15.50 18.40
CA ALA A 173 18.68 14.91 19.07
C ALA A 173 19.08 14.02 20.26
N ARG A 174 20.26 13.37 20.20
CA ARG A 174 20.82 12.60 21.34
C ARG A 174 21.28 13.52 22.46
N LEU A 175 21.95 14.62 22.14
CA LEU A 175 22.42 15.60 23.13
C LEU A 175 21.24 16.31 23.83
N ASP A 176 20.17 16.56 23.07
CA ASP A 176 18.94 17.20 23.57
C ASP A 176 18.03 16.26 24.39
N GLY A 177 18.41 14.97 24.52
CA GLY A 177 17.63 13.97 25.26
C GLY A 177 16.38 13.46 24.53
N ARG A 178 16.26 13.71 23.22
CA ARG A 178 15.17 13.23 22.35
C ARG A 178 15.47 11.86 21.72
N SER A 179 16.69 11.38 21.86
CA SER A 179 17.12 10.07 21.39
C SER A 179 17.80 9.29 22.49
N TYR A 180 17.68 7.97 22.44
CA TYR A 180 18.28 7.04 23.37
C TYR A 180 19.45 6.26 22.74
N GLY A 181 20.05 6.81 21.70
CA GLY A 181 21.14 6.23 20.95
C GLY A 181 20.86 6.24 19.45
N PHE A 182 21.58 5.40 18.71
CA PHE A 182 21.54 5.36 17.26
C PHE A 182 21.27 3.94 16.77
N PHE A 183 20.40 3.85 15.78
CA PHE A 183 20.14 2.64 15.00
C PHE A 183 20.92 2.75 13.69
N VAL A 184 21.73 1.76 13.37
CA VAL A 184 22.55 1.75 12.16
C VAL A 184 22.13 0.58 11.28
N MET A 185 21.81 0.89 10.03
CA MET A 185 21.34 -0.06 9.04
C MET A 185 22.22 0.01 7.79
N ASP A 186 22.52 -1.15 7.21
CA ASP A 186 23.14 -1.24 5.88
C ASP A 186 22.07 -1.01 4.81
N ASP A 187 22.21 0.03 4.03
CA ASP A 187 21.27 0.34 2.96
C ASP A 187 21.62 -0.31 1.61
N VAL A 188 22.78 -0.98 1.56
CA VAL A 188 23.17 -1.76 0.38
C VAL A 188 22.66 -3.18 0.55
N GLY A 189 21.38 -3.40 0.26
CA GLY A 189 20.76 -4.74 0.32
C GLY A 189 21.29 -5.68 -0.77
N SER A 190 21.70 -5.12 -1.89
CA SER A 190 22.27 -5.85 -3.03
C SER A 190 23.36 -5.01 -3.68
N GLU A 191 24.39 -5.67 -4.19
CA GLU A 191 25.49 -5.04 -4.92
C GLU A 191 25.47 -5.54 -6.36
N TYR A 192 25.44 -4.63 -7.30
CA TYR A 192 25.36 -4.92 -8.73
C TYR A 192 26.62 -4.49 -9.45
N GLN A 193 27.12 -5.38 -10.32
CA GLN A 193 28.24 -5.11 -11.21
C GLN A 193 27.81 -5.36 -12.63
N ARG A 194 28.00 -4.38 -13.49
CA ARG A 194 27.72 -4.45 -14.92
C ARG A 194 28.95 -4.85 -15.69
N ASP A 195 28.79 -5.79 -16.63
CA ASP A 195 29.80 -6.18 -17.60
C ASP A 195 29.13 -6.21 -18.99
N GLY A 196 29.32 -5.15 -19.77
CA GLY A 196 28.66 -4.93 -21.06
C GLY A 196 27.16 -5.00 -20.96
N ASP A 197 26.52 -6.01 -21.58
CA ASP A 197 25.07 -6.25 -21.53
C ASP A 197 24.65 -7.16 -20.39
N LYS A 198 25.59 -7.61 -19.59
CA LYS A 198 25.32 -8.51 -18.46
C LYS A 198 25.57 -7.83 -17.13
N PHE A 199 24.99 -8.36 -16.11
CA PHE A 199 25.29 -7.96 -14.74
C PHE A 199 25.35 -9.18 -13.82
N THR A 200 26.09 -9.01 -12.75
CA THR A 200 26.11 -9.93 -11.62
C THR A 200 25.67 -9.17 -10.38
N TYR A 201 25.16 -9.88 -9.40
CA TYR A 201 24.85 -9.25 -8.12
C TYR A 201 25.07 -10.21 -6.95
N THR A 202 25.34 -9.61 -5.79
CA THR A 202 25.44 -10.29 -4.51
C THR A 202 24.30 -9.81 -3.62
N LEU A 203 23.44 -10.73 -3.22
CA LEU A 203 22.34 -10.44 -2.30
C LEU A 203 22.82 -10.39 -0.87
N PHE A 204 22.49 -9.31 -0.17
CA PHE A 204 22.61 -9.18 1.27
C PHE A 204 23.95 -9.70 1.83
N PRO A 205 25.07 -9.12 1.45
CA PRO A 205 26.35 -9.56 2.02
C PRO A 205 26.37 -9.32 3.53
N ASN A 206 26.87 -10.30 4.27
CA ASN A 206 27.12 -10.13 5.70
C ASN A 206 28.31 -9.19 5.91
N ARG A 207 28.11 -8.13 6.68
CA ARG A 207 29.14 -7.19 7.09
C ARG A 207 29.28 -7.23 8.60
N TYR A 208 30.51 -7.11 9.07
CA TYR A 208 30.81 -7.17 10.50
C TYR A 208 31.79 -6.07 10.87
N VAL A 209 31.47 -5.37 11.97
CA VAL A 209 32.39 -4.43 12.60
C VAL A 209 32.64 -4.84 14.06
N ALA A 210 33.72 -4.38 14.65
CA ALA A 210 34.00 -4.63 16.04
C ALA A 210 32.96 -3.98 16.94
N SER A 211 32.54 -4.64 18.03
CA SER A 211 31.72 -4.02 19.08
C SER A 211 32.60 -3.39 20.15
N LYS A 212 31.99 -2.69 21.11
CA LYS A 212 32.72 -2.19 22.30
C LYS A 212 33.28 -3.31 23.15
N ASP A 213 32.66 -4.49 23.09
CA ASP A 213 33.09 -5.69 23.85
C ASP A 213 34.19 -6.47 23.13
N SER A 214 34.70 -6.01 22.03
CA SER A 214 35.90 -6.44 21.39
C SER A 214 37.16 -5.98 22.19
N ASN A 215 38.32 -6.06 21.61
CA ASN A 215 39.49 -5.46 22.26
C ASN A 215 39.41 -3.91 22.17
N ARG A 216 39.95 -3.21 23.20
CA ARG A 216 39.90 -1.74 23.30
C ARG A 216 40.47 -0.99 22.09
N LYS A 217 41.41 -1.58 21.35
CA LYS A 217 41.99 -0.99 20.14
C LYS A 217 41.09 -1.08 18.92
N SER A 218 40.05 -1.90 18.98
CA SER A 218 39.11 -2.12 17.89
C SER A 218 37.72 -1.56 18.19
N SER A 219 37.45 -1.15 19.44
CA SER A 219 36.14 -0.63 19.85
C SER A 219 35.72 0.59 19.02
N PRO A 220 34.47 0.67 18.55
CA PRO A 220 33.94 1.83 17.82
C PRO A 220 33.97 3.08 18.72
N TYR A 221 34.03 4.25 18.11
CA TYR A 221 33.97 5.53 18.80
C TYR A 221 33.35 6.61 17.90
N PHE A 222 32.84 7.67 18.55
CA PHE A 222 32.36 8.84 17.83
C PHE A 222 33.43 9.93 17.81
N THR A 223 33.44 10.72 16.75
CA THR A 223 34.14 12.01 16.72
C THR A 223 33.09 13.10 16.58
N LEU A 224 33.04 13.99 17.54
CA LEU A 224 32.11 15.12 17.57
C LEU A 224 32.86 16.43 17.46
N TRP A 225 32.36 17.37 16.68
CA TRP A 225 32.77 18.77 16.63
C TRP A 225 31.63 19.58 17.26
N LEU A 226 31.92 20.18 18.40
CA LEU A 226 30.93 20.83 19.24
C LEU A 226 31.28 22.30 19.43
N GLU A 227 30.25 23.14 19.43
CA GLU A 227 30.35 24.56 19.76
C GLU A 227 29.38 24.94 20.87
N ASP A 228 29.65 26.06 21.54
CA ASP A 228 28.72 26.70 22.45
C ASP A 228 27.63 27.43 21.64
N GLY A 229 26.41 27.36 22.10
CA GLY A 229 25.30 28.06 21.46
C GLY A 229 24.05 27.21 21.29
N PRO A 230 22.95 27.84 20.92
CA PRO A 230 21.70 27.11 20.72
C PRO A 230 21.83 26.13 19.53
N ALA A 231 21.28 24.94 19.71
CA ALA A 231 21.14 23.99 18.62
C ALA A 231 20.29 24.57 17.49
N ALA A 232 20.56 24.13 16.25
CA ALA A 232 19.65 24.41 15.16
C ALA A 232 18.26 23.84 15.51
N PRO A 233 17.17 24.49 15.06
CA PRO A 233 15.83 23.91 15.24
C PRO A 233 15.81 22.46 14.78
N ALA A 234 15.29 21.58 15.62
CA ALA A 234 15.15 20.19 15.26
C ALA A 234 14.27 20.05 14.02
N PRO A 235 14.62 19.14 13.07
CA PRO A 235 13.70 18.79 12.02
C PRO A 235 12.36 18.39 12.64
N GLN A 236 11.27 19.01 12.16
CA GLN A 236 9.95 18.62 12.63
C GLN A 236 9.57 17.29 11.98
N VAL A 237 9.45 16.25 12.79
CA VAL A 237 8.89 14.96 12.36
C VAL A 237 7.41 15.02 12.63
N LYS A 238 6.59 14.74 11.64
CA LYS A 238 5.16 14.54 11.86
C LYS A 238 5.02 13.34 12.80
N ALA A 239 4.36 13.54 13.94
CA ALA A 239 4.05 12.43 14.82
C ALA A 239 3.19 11.43 14.07
N ASP A 240 3.53 10.15 14.21
CA ASP A 240 2.67 9.10 13.69
C ASP A 240 1.29 9.23 14.34
N ALA A 241 0.25 9.23 13.52
CA ALA A 241 -1.11 9.27 14.00
C ALA A 241 -1.54 7.88 14.53
N TYR A 242 -0.68 7.27 15.37
CA TYR A 242 -1.08 6.06 16.07
C TYR A 242 -2.25 6.40 16.98
N GLN A 243 -3.39 5.84 16.67
CA GLN A 243 -4.54 5.87 17.54
C GLN A 243 -4.70 4.48 18.15
N ALA A 244 -4.82 4.44 19.47
CA ALA A 244 -5.19 3.22 20.15
C ALA A 244 -6.48 2.66 19.54
N PRO A 245 -6.65 1.34 19.42
CA PRO A 245 -7.86 0.74 18.91
C PRO A 245 -9.09 1.30 19.64
N LYS A 246 -10.09 1.74 18.89
CA LYS A 246 -11.34 2.23 19.47
C LYS A 246 -12.08 1.09 20.17
N ALA A 247 -12.77 1.39 21.24
CA ALA A 247 -13.70 0.44 21.84
C ALA A 247 -14.82 0.12 20.85
N PRO A 248 -15.20 -1.16 20.69
CA PRO A 248 -16.26 -1.54 19.76
C PRO A 248 -17.61 -0.98 20.21
N VAL A 249 -18.39 -0.50 19.24
CA VAL A 249 -19.79 -0.13 19.49
C VAL A 249 -20.68 -1.38 19.55
N THR A 250 -21.86 -1.25 20.12
CA THR A 250 -22.90 -2.30 20.03
C THR A 250 -23.58 -2.20 18.68
N LEU A 251 -23.42 -3.22 17.84
CA LEU A 251 -24.15 -3.33 16.56
C LEU A 251 -25.66 -3.55 16.81
N PRO A 252 -26.55 -3.14 15.86
CA PRO A 252 -27.97 -3.41 15.96
C PRO A 252 -28.29 -4.89 16.18
N ALA A 253 -29.42 -5.19 16.80
CA ALA A 253 -29.86 -6.57 16.98
C ALA A 253 -30.23 -7.24 15.65
N VAL A 254 -30.08 -8.55 15.55
CA VAL A 254 -30.60 -9.31 14.41
C VAL A 254 -32.12 -9.22 14.41
N PRO A 255 -32.76 -8.80 13.32
CA PRO A 255 -34.23 -8.72 13.26
C PRO A 255 -34.85 -10.12 13.35
N LYS A 256 -36.04 -10.21 13.97
CA LYS A 256 -36.83 -11.43 13.92
C LYS A 256 -37.42 -11.55 12.51
N LEU A 257 -37.08 -12.62 11.81
CA LEU A 257 -37.62 -12.88 10.49
C LEU A 257 -39.05 -13.46 10.59
N PRO A 258 -39.94 -13.17 9.63
CA PRO A 258 -41.26 -13.80 9.51
C PRO A 258 -41.12 -15.33 9.34
N SER A 259 -42.17 -16.04 9.74
CA SER A 259 -42.23 -17.50 9.55
C SER A 259 -42.19 -17.86 8.07
N ALA A 260 -41.57 -19.00 7.76
CA ALA A 260 -41.51 -19.51 6.40
C ALA A 260 -42.92 -19.94 5.91
N GLU A 261 -43.27 -19.54 4.69
CA GLU A 261 -44.55 -19.96 4.03
C GLU A 261 -44.35 -21.17 3.13
N THR A 262 -43.12 -21.67 3.00
CA THR A 262 -42.79 -22.81 2.14
C THR A 262 -41.72 -23.69 2.78
N SER A 263 -41.75 -24.97 2.45
CA SER A 263 -40.70 -25.94 2.80
C SER A 263 -39.55 -25.96 1.77
N VAL A 264 -39.71 -25.30 0.66
CA VAL A 264 -38.64 -25.20 -0.37
C VAL A 264 -37.47 -24.39 0.19
N THR A 265 -36.29 -24.91 0.00
CA THR A 265 -35.03 -24.27 0.44
C THR A 265 -34.26 -23.70 -0.74
N ALA A 266 -33.60 -22.59 -0.53
CA ALA A 266 -32.67 -21.99 -1.46
C ALA A 266 -31.49 -21.37 -0.73
N THR A 267 -30.41 -21.11 -1.47
CA THR A 267 -29.29 -20.30 -1.00
C THR A 267 -29.15 -19.08 -1.89
N ASP A 268 -28.36 -18.12 -1.46
CA ASP A 268 -27.86 -17.06 -2.36
C ASP A 268 -26.69 -17.61 -3.20
N ALA A 269 -26.10 -16.76 -4.04
CA ALA A 269 -24.92 -17.10 -4.83
C ALA A 269 -23.69 -17.44 -3.98
N LEU A 270 -23.67 -17.05 -2.70
CA LEU A 270 -22.58 -17.35 -1.78
C LEU A 270 -22.75 -18.71 -1.09
N GLY A 271 -23.88 -19.38 -1.31
CA GLY A 271 -24.27 -20.59 -0.59
C GLY A 271 -24.91 -20.34 0.78
N LEU A 272 -25.22 -19.07 1.12
CA LEU A 272 -25.88 -18.73 2.38
C LEU A 272 -27.38 -19.05 2.31
N PRO A 273 -27.99 -19.67 3.34
CA PRO A 273 -29.40 -20.00 3.36
C PRO A 273 -30.30 -18.77 3.22
N ILE A 274 -31.39 -18.91 2.45
CA ILE A 274 -32.46 -17.93 2.32
C ILE A 274 -33.69 -18.46 3.06
N PRO A 275 -33.87 -18.12 4.35
CA PRO A 275 -34.99 -18.64 5.18
C PRO A 275 -36.33 -18.24 4.58
N GLY A 276 -37.21 -19.23 4.36
CA GLY A 276 -38.55 -19.01 3.84
C GLY A 276 -38.61 -18.37 2.45
N LEU A 277 -37.55 -18.55 1.65
CA LEU A 277 -37.36 -17.90 0.34
C LEU A 277 -37.53 -16.37 0.40
N ARG A 278 -37.10 -15.75 1.50
CA ARG A 278 -37.19 -14.30 1.69
C ARG A 278 -35.84 -13.61 1.54
N LEU A 279 -35.72 -12.82 0.50
CA LEU A 279 -34.58 -11.96 0.24
C LEU A 279 -34.80 -10.59 0.88
N PHE A 280 -33.70 -9.92 1.18
CA PHE A 280 -33.67 -8.55 1.69
C PHE A 280 -32.71 -7.74 0.85
N ALA A 281 -33.05 -6.51 0.45
CA ALA A 281 -32.21 -5.69 -0.37
C ALA A 281 -32.51 -4.20 -0.25
N ALA A 282 -31.48 -3.36 -0.37
CA ALA A 282 -31.64 -1.92 -0.55
C ALA A 282 -32.05 -1.59 -1.98
N LYS A 283 -32.59 -0.38 -2.18
CA LYS A 283 -32.77 0.17 -3.53
C LYS A 283 -31.41 0.36 -4.20
N GLY A 284 -31.29 0.01 -5.48
CA GLY A 284 -30.02 0.04 -6.23
C GLY A 284 -29.10 -1.15 -5.97
N GLU A 285 -29.54 -2.13 -5.19
CA GLU A 285 -28.81 -3.37 -4.88
C GLU A 285 -29.19 -4.51 -5.82
N ALA A 286 -28.29 -5.48 -5.97
CA ALA A 286 -28.60 -6.75 -6.62
C ALA A 286 -28.45 -7.90 -5.62
N VAL A 287 -29.44 -8.79 -5.57
CA VAL A 287 -29.47 -9.98 -4.71
C VAL A 287 -29.75 -11.23 -5.52
N THR A 288 -29.36 -12.38 -5.01
CA THR A 288 -29.44 -13.64 -5.75
C THR A 288 -30.19 -14.72 -4.96
N MET A 289 -30.80 -15.65 -5.71
CA MET A 289 -31.42 -16.88 -5.18
C MET A 289 -31.01 -18.05 -6.06
N LEU A 290 -30.33 -19.02 -5.46
CA LEU A 290 -29.93 -20.25 -6.13
C LEU A 290 -30.86 -21.40 -5.69
N LEU A 291 -31.58 -21.93 -6.65
CA LEU A 291 -32.51 -23.03 -6.46
C LEU A 291 -31.85 -24.38 -6.75
N SER A 292 -32.38 -25.45 -6.16
CA SER A 292 -31.94 -26.83 -6.46
C SER A 292 -32.22 -27.23 -7.90
N SER A 293 -33.38 -26.81 -8.44
CA SER A 293 -33.81 -27.04 -9.83
C SER A 293 -34.23 -25.71 -10.48
N PRO A 294 -34.17 -25.61 -11.83
CA PRO A 294 -34.60 -24.41 -12.52
C PRO A 294 -36.14 -24.27 -12.46
N PRO A 295 -36.68 -23.10 -12.11
CA PRO A 295 -38.12 -22.86 -12.13
C PRO A 295 -38.61 -22.76 -13.56
N ALA A 296 -39.79 -23.38 -13.88
CA ALA A 296 -40.41 -23.26 -15.18
C ALA A 296 -40.87 -21.81 -15.45
N LYS A 297 -41.28 -21.08 -14.41
CA LYS A 297 -41.71 -19.70 -14.49
C LYS A 297 -41.35 -18.95 -13.22
N VAL A 298 -40.97 -17.67 -13.37
CA VAL A 298 -40.79 -16.72 -12.31
C VAL A 298 -41.69 -15.53 -12.54
N THR A 299 -42.48 -15.13 -11.54
CA THR A 299 -43.37 -13.97 -11.61
C THR A 299 -43.11 -13.09 -10.41
N ILE A 300 -42.73 -11.84 -10.64
CA ILE A 300 -42.53 -10.80 -9.62
C ILE A 300 -42.51 -9.45 -10.36
N ASP A 301 -42.82 -8.38 -9.69
CA ASP A 301 -42.80 -6.99 -10.20
C ASP A 301 -41.38 -6.35 -10.18
N LEU A 302 -40.34 -7.12 -9.88
CA LEU A 302 -38.95 -6.67 -9.89
C LEU A 302 -38.18 -7.22 -11.09
N PRO A 303 -37.30 -6.44 -11.72
CA PRO A 303 -36.42 -6.93 -12.78
C PRO A 303 -35.56 -8.06 -12.30
N HIS A 304 -35.49 -9.12 -13.07
CA HIS A 304 -34.63 -10.26 -12.73
C HIS A 304 -34.00 -10.90 -13.97
N ARG A 305 -32.86 -11.54 -13.73
CA ARG A 305 -32.13 -12.35 -14.71
C ARG A 305 -31.94 -13.77 -14.18
N ARG A 306 -31.69 -14.69 -15.07
CA ARG A 306 -31.43 -16.08 -14.73
C ARG A 306 -30.13 -16.55 -15.34
N TYR A 307 -29.42 -17.42 -14.62
CA TYR A 307 -28.15 -17.94 -15.05
C TYR A 307 -28.09 -19.46 -14.90
N ASP A 308 -27.50 -20.11 -15.91
CA ASP A 308 -26.92 -21.43 -15.79
C ASP A 308 -25.55 -21.33 -15.12
N LEU A 309 -25.14 -22.45 -14.51
CA LEU A 309 -23.89 -22.57 -13.76
C LEU A 309 -23.00 -23.63 -14.45
N PRO A 310 -22.30 -23.29 -15.53
CA PRO A 310 -21.38 -24.20 -16.15
C PRO A 310 -20.22 -24.56 -15.21
N LYS A 311 -19.65 -25.74 -15.42
CA LYS A 311 -18.50 -26.19 -14.64
C LYS A 311 -17.21 -25.89 -15.37
N VAL A 312 -16.19 -25.57 -14.59
CA VAL A 312 -14.79 -25.53 -15.00
C VAL A 312 -14.04 -26.58 -14.19
N GLY A 313 -13.66 -27.69 -14.86
CA GLY A 313 -13.20 -28.87 -14.14
C GLY A 313 -14.29 -29.41 -13.21
N ALA A 314 -13.97 -29.59 -11.93
CA ALA A 314 -14.92 -30.06 -10.91
C ALA A 314 -15.78 -28.92 -10.30
N HIS A 315 -15.48 -27.66 -10.58
CA HIS A 315 -16.02 -26.51 -9.87
C HIS A 315 -17.06 -25.75 -10.71
N VAL A 316 -18.01 -25.12 -10.02
CA VAL A 316 -18.99 -24.19 -10.59
C VAL A 316 -18.53 -22.79 -10.26
N ASP A 317 -18.28 -21.95 -11.26
CA ASP A 317 -17.95 -20.55 -11.05
C ASP A 317 -18.46 -19.61 -12.15
N PRO A 318 -18.17 -19.82 -13.48
CA PRO A 318 -18.70 -18.94 -14.50
C PRO A 318 -20.22 -19.02 -14.57
N LEU A 319 -20.85 -17.93 -14.98
CA LEU A 319 -22.30 -17.79 -15.10
C LEU A 319 -22.66 -17.48 -16.54
N LYS A 320 -23.62 -18.21 -17.10
CA LYS A 320 -24.16 -17.96 -18.44
C LYS A 320 -25.62 -17.54 -18.34
N ALA A 321 -25.96 -16.37 -18.88
CA ALA A 321 -27.34 -15.93 -18.93
C ALA A 321 -28.21 -16.96 -19.69
N SER A 322 -29.34 -17.33 -19.10
CA SER A 322 -30.19 -18.38 -19.62
C SER A 322 -31.64 -18.22 -19.13
N PRO A 323 -32.67 -18.29 -20.00
CA PRO A 323 -34.06 -18.23 -19.57
C PRO A 323 -34.45 -19.41 -18.67
N ASN A 324 -33.69 -20.48 -18.67
CA ASN A 324 -33.94 -21.70 -17.88
C ASN A 324 -32.94 -21.86 -16.73
N GLY A 325 -32.14 -20.84 -16.42
CA GLY A 325 -31.14 -20.89 -15.35
C GLY A 325 -31.77 -21.03 -13.96
N ARG A 326 -31.07 -21.70 -13.06
CA ARG A 326 -31.51 -21.91 -11.67
C ARG A 326 -30.99 -20.89 -10.67
N LEU A 327 -30.03 -20.03 -11.05
CA LEU A 327 -29.64 -18.87 -10.28
C LEU A 327 -30.44 -17.67 -10.75
N LEU A 328 -31.27 -17.14 -9.87
CA LEU A 328 -32.04 -15.92 -10.09
C LEU A 328 -31.26 -14.75 -9.52
N GLU A 329 -31.21 -13.64 -10.25
CA GLU A 329 -30.66 -12.39 -9.79
C GLU A 329 -31.71 -11.30 -9.93
N PHE A 330 -32.03 -10.64 -8.82
CA PHE A 330 -32.97 -9.52 -8.76
C PHE A 330 -32.18 -8.23 -8.66
N GLN A 331 -32.34 -7.36 -9.64
CA GLN A 331 -31.82 -5.99 -9.61
C GLN A 331 -32.91 -5.08 -9.04
N ILE A 332 -32.67 -4.50 -7.87
CA ILE A 332 -33.66 -3.64 -7.21
C ILE A 332 -33.55 -2.23 -7.81
N PRO A 333 -34.59 -1.72 -8.49
CA PRO A 333 -34.57 -0.35 -9.00
C PRO A 333 -34.46 0.68 -7.88
N LYS A 334 -33.87 1.85 -8.17
CA LYS A 334 -33.74 2.94 -7.18
C LYS A 334 -35.09 3.54 -6.79
N ASP A 335 -36.06 3.44 -7.65
CA ASP A 335 -37.45 3.89 -7.46
C ASP A 335 -38.37 2.77 -6.98
N ALA A 336 -37.87 1.58 -6.67
CA ALA A 336 -38.64 0.48 -6.13
C ALA A 336 -39.36 0.92 -4.84
N LYS A 337 -40.60 0.48 -4.68
CA LYS A 337 -41.36 0.74 -3.45
C LYS A 337 -40.75 -0.02 -2.29
N PRO A 338 -40.49 0.62 -1.14
CA PRO A 338 -40.07 -0.10 0.04
C PRO A 338 -41.15 -1.09 0.54
N GLY A 339 -40.71 -2.17 1.17
CA GLY A 339 -41.59 -3.19 1.72
C GLY A 339 -41.52 -4.51 0.96
N GLU A 340 -42.49 -5.37 1.17
CA GLU A 340 -42.48 -6.71 0.67
C GLU A 340 -43.06 -6.83 -0.74
N HIS A 341 -42.25 -7.38 -1.66
CA HIS A 341 -42.64 -7.78 -3.00
C HIS A 341 -42.82 -9.29 -3.03
N ARG A 342 -44.03 -9.76 -3.29
CA ARG A 342 -44.35 -11.18 -3.37
C ARG A 342 -44.17 -11.67 -4.81
N GLY A 343 -43.35 -12.68 -4.96
CA GLY A 343 -43.16 -13.39 -6.21
C GLY A 343 -43.70 -14.84 -6.16
N MET A 344 -43.76 -15.49 -7.33
CA MET A 344 -44.16 -16.88 -7.47
C MET A 344 -43.15 -17.62 -8.36
N LEU A 345 -42.69 -18.78 -7.91
CA LEU A 345 -41.91 -19.74 -8.69
C LEU A 345 -42.79 -20.91 -9.10
N ARG A 346 -42.71 -21.34 -10.34
CA ARG A 346 -43.30 -22.61 -10.79
C ARG A 346 -42.21 -23.69 -10.75
N LEU A 347 -42.21 -24.51 -9.66
CA LEU A 347 -41.24 -25.59 -9.45
C LEU A 347 -41.96 -26.94 -9.45
N ASP A 348 -41.51 -27.86 -10.29
CA ASP A 348 -42.05 -29.21 -10.42
C ASP A 348 -43.59 -29.27 -10.47
N GLY A 349 -44.18 -28.33 -11.20
CA GLY A 349 -45.60 -28.21 -11.37
C GLY A 349 -46.35 -27.54 -10.22
N GLN A 350 -45.67 -27.09 -9.17
CA GLN A 350 -46.25 -26.39 -8.01
C GLN A 350 -45.89 -24.91 -8.01
N ASP A 351 -46.81 -24.08 -7.51
CA ASP A 351 -46.59 -22.68 -7.31
C ASP A 351 -46.03 -22.45 -5.88
N VAL A 352 -44.81 -21.92 -5.83
CA VAL A 352 -44.09 -21.71 -4.59
C VAL A 352 -43.89 -20.20 -4.37
N PRO A 353 -44.44 -19.61 -3.31
CA PRO A 353 -44.24 -18.17 -3.04
C PRO A 353 -42.82 -17.89 -2.58
N PHE A 354 -42.29 -16.73 -2.98
CA PHE A 354 -41.09 -16.17 -2.47
C PHE A 354 -41.25 -14.65 -2.27
N PHE A 355 -40.35 -14.03 -1.53
CA PHE A 355 -40.45 -12.64 -1.15
C PHE A 355 -39.12 -11.91 -1.35
N VAL A 356 -39.21 -10.64 -1.79
CA VAL A 356 -38.10 -9.70 -1.77
C VAL A 356 -38.53 -8.50 -0.93
N HIS A 357 -37.96 -8.35 0.24
CA HIS A 357 -38.19 -7.18 1.07
C HIS A 357 -37.22 -6.07 0.65
N VAL A 358 -37.76 -5.01 0.08
CA VAL A 358 -36.99 -3.82 -0.33
C VAL A 358 -36.91 -2.84 0.83
N TRP A 359 -35.73 -2.63 1.36
CA TRP A 359 -35.47 -1.66 2.42
C TRP A 359 -35.62 -0.22 1.97
N ASN A 360 -36.00 0.67 2.86
CA ASN A 360 -36.24 2.08 2.57
C ASN A 360 -34.96 2.94 2.60
N PHE A 361 -33.89 2.45 2.01
CA PHE A 361 -32.70 3.27 1.72
C PHE A 361 -32.11 2.84 0.40
N THR A 362 -31.24 3.71 -0.18
CA THR A 362 -30.68 3.53 -1.52
C THR A 362 -29.17 3.47 -1.45
N LEU A 363 -28.56 2.49 -2.12
CA LEU A 363 -27.10 2.48 -2.32
C LEU A 363 -26.67 3.63 -3.25
N PRO A 364 -25.55 4.31 -2.96
CA PRO A 364 -25.05 5.39 -3.81
C PRO A 364 -24.58 4.86 -5.16
N ASP A 365 -24.68 5.67 -6.21
CA ASP A 365 -24.15 5.32 -7.54
C ASP A 365 -22.64 5.36 -7.58
N GLN A 366 -22.05 6.34 -6.91
CA GLN A 366 -20.61 6.42 -6.69
C GLN A 366 -20.20 5.54 -5.51
N LEU A 367 -19.09 4.80 -5.69
CA LEU A 367 -18.62 3.87 -4.68
C LEU A 367 -17.88 4.62 -3.57
N SER A 368 -18.18 4.29 -2.31
CA SER A 368 -17.43 4.78 -1.15
C SER A 368 -16.32 3.80 -0.73
N PHE A 369 -16.42 2.57 -1.18
CA PHE A 369 -15.42 1.50 -1.00
C PHE A 369 -15.14 0.88 -2.37
N ILE A 370 -13.90 0.93 -2.81
CA ILE A 370 -13.50 0.51 -4.16
C ILE A 370 -12.98 -0.92 -4.13
N ALA A 371 -13.77 -1.86 -4.67
CA ALA A 371 -13.27 -3.19 -4.99
C ALA A 371 -12.71 -3.16 -6.41
N GLN A 372 -11.40 -2.93 -6.51
CA GLN A 372 -10.70 -2.74 -7.76
C GLN A 372 -10.23 -4.07 -8.33
N MET A 373 -10.97 -4.58 -9.31
CA MET A 373 -10.59 -5.80 -10.03
C MET A 373 -9.37 -5.48 -10.89
N ASN A 374 -8.22 -5.94 -10.46
CA ASN A 374 -6.96 -5.69 -11.16
C ASN A 374 -6.73 -6.76 -12.24
N GLY A 375 -6.13 -6.36 -13.35
CA GLY A 375 -5.81 -7.26 -14.46
C GLY A 375 -4.56 -6.86 -15.21
N TYR A 376 -3.91 -7.83 -15.83
CA TYR A 376 -2.75 -7.62 -16.67
C TYR A 376 -3.11 -7.76 -18.14
N GLY A 377 -2.62 -6.81 -18.95
CA GLY A 377 -2.93 -6.73 -20.36
C GLY A 377 -4.35 -6.26 -20.66
N LEU A 378 -4.61 -5.89 -21.90
CA LEU A 378 -5.90 -5.44 -22.35
C LEU A 378 -6.46 -6.42 -23.38
N HIS A 379 -7.71 -6.81 -23.17
CA HIS A 379 -8.46 -7.62 -24.15
C HIS A 379 -9.03 -6.74 -25.25
N ASP A 380 -9.27 -7.31 -26.44
CA ASP A 380 -9.83 -6.58 -27.59
C ASP A 380 -11.21 -6.00 -27.26
N THR A 381 -12.02 -6.70 -26.47
CA THR A 381 -13.36 -6.30 -26.01
C THR A 381 -13.32 -5.53 -24.69
N SER A 382 -12.29 -4.77 -24.43
CA SER A 382 -12.03 -4.15 -23.14
C SER A 382 -13.20 -3.34 -22.57
N ARG A 383 -14.01 -2.69 -23.41
CA ARG A 383 -15.17 -1.91 -22.95
C ARG A 383 -16.21 -2.79 -22.25
N ASP A 384 -16.49 -3.99 -22.79
CA ASP A 384 -17.47 -4.91 -22.19
C ASP A 384 -16.99 -5.46 -20.84
N TRP A 385 -15.68 -5.62 -20.67
CA TRP A 385 -15.11 -6.00 -19.39
C TRP A 385 -15.32 -4.92 -18.33
N PHE A 386 -15.12 -3.66 -18.69
CA PHE A 386 -15.40 -2.54 -17.79
C PHE A 386 -16.88 -2.42 -17.47
N ARG A 387 -17.75 -2.62 -18.46
CA ARG A 387 -19.21 -2.62 -18.28
C ARG A 387 -19.67 -3.71 -17.32
N LEU A 388 -19.12 -4.94 -17.47
CA LEU A 388 -19.43 -6.05 -16.57
C LEU A 388 -19.02 -5.75 -15.12
N ALA A 389 -17.84 -5.20 -14.91
CA ALA A 389 -17.41 -4.79 -13.57
C ALA A 389 -18.31 -3.68 -12.99
N HIS A 390 -18.61 -2.64 -13.78
CA HIS A 390 -19.45 -1.53 -13.37
C HIS A 390 -20.88 -1.97 -13.00
N GLU A 391 -21.48 -2.89 -13.76
CA GLU A 391 -22.79 -3.50 -13.46
C GLU A 391 -22.79 -4.20 -12.11
N HIS A 392 -21.63 -4.75 -11.72
CA HIS A 392 -21.42 -5.42 -10.42
C HIS A 392 -20.95 -4.49 -9.30
N ARG A 393 -21.01 -3.17 -9.47
CA ARG A 393 -20.52 -2.19 -8.50
C ARG A 393 -19.02 -2.36 -8.18
N LEU A 394 -18.24 -2.77 -9.17
CA LEU A 394 -16.81 -3.01 -9.06
C LEU A 394 -16.09 -2.13 -10.08
N THR A 395 -14.84 -1.83 -9.81
CA THR A 395 -13.96 -1.08 -10.71
C THR A 395 -13.01 -2.05 -11.38
N LEU A 396 -13.02 -2.13 -12.70
CA LEU A 396 -11.96 -2.86 -13.41
C LEU A 396 -10.84 -1.89 -13.75
N ASN A 397 -9.63 -2.24 -13.35
CA ASN A 397 -8.44 -1.46 -13.69
C ASN A 397 -7.39 -2.40 -14.30
N ILE A 398 -7.15 -2.25 -15.60
CA ILE A 398 -6.27 -3.11 -16.38
C ILE A 398 -4.95 -2.39 -16.57
N LEU A 399 -3.88 -2.99 -16.06
CA LEU A 399 -2.53 -2.44 -16.20
C LEU A 399 -2.11 -2.45 -17.67
N PRO A 400 -1.79 -1.29 -18.28
CA PRO A 400 -1.51 -1.18 -19.70
C PRO A 400 -0.06 -1.52 -20.08
N TYR A 401 0.70 -2.14 -19.19
CA TYR A 401 2.09 -2.57 -19.47
C TYR A 401 2.43 -3.83 -18.68
N GLY A 402 3.42 -4.57 -19.15
CA GLY A 402 3.91 -5.76 -18.49
C GLY A 402 5.07 -5.51 -17.53
N TRP A 403 5.58 -6.53 -16.90
CA TRP A 403 6.65 -6.49 -15.90
C TRP A 403 7.97 -5.86 -16.40
N THR A 404 8.20 -5.86 -17.71
CA THR A 404 9.37 -5.24 -18.34
C THR A 404 9.16 -3.77 -18.68
N GLY A 405 8.04 -3.18 -18.28
CA GLY A 405 7.64 -1.83 -18.70
C GLY A 405 7.14 -1.75 -20.15
N ARG A 406 7.01 -2.89 -20.86
CA ARG A 406 6.52 -2.92 -22.23
C ARG A 406 5.02 -2.64 -22.25
N VAL A 407 4.64 -1.53 -22.89
CA VAL A 407 3.25 -1.10 -22.96
C VAL A 407 2.42 -1.92 -23.96
N SER A 408 1.18 -2.18 -23.59
CA SER A 408 0.14 -2.82 -24.42
C SER A 408 -0.95 -1.84 -24.87
N ALA A 409 -1.12 -0.73 -24.15
CA ALA A 409 -2.08 0.32 -24.50
C ALA A 409 -1.56 1.69 -24.05
N ALA A 410 -1.18 2.49 -24.98
CA ALA A 410 -0.71 3.84 -24.77
C ALA A 410 -1.19 4.74 -25.93
N PRO A 411 -1.29 6.06 -25.75
CA PRO A 411 -1.46 6.97 -26.89
C PRO A 411 -0.23 6.87 -27.79
N LYS A 412 -0.43 7.11 -29.07
CA LYS A 412 0.67 7.03 -30.03
C LYS A 412 1.66 8.19 -29.83
N LEU A 413 2.90 7.87 -29.58
CA LEU A 413 3.96 8.87 -29.46
C LEU A 413 4.34 9.40 -30.85
N ARG A 414 4.36 10.74 -31.02
CA ARG A 414 4.85 11.41 -32.23
C ARG A 414 6.37 11.68 -32.16
N PRO A 415 7.02 11.93 -33.30
CA PRO A 415 8.45 12.20 -33.33
C PRO A 415 8.90 13.42 -32.49
N ASP A 416 8.02 14.38 -32.25
CA ASP A 416 8.25 15.57 -31.44
C ASP A 416 8.05 15.34 -29.94
N GLY A 417 7.74 14.11 -29.54
CA GLY A 417 7.47 13.74 -28.15
C GLY A 417 6.04 14.01 -27.67
N SER A 418 5.17 14.57 -28.51
CA SER A 418 3.74 14.74 -28.19
C SER A 418 2.96 13.45 -28.42
N PHE A 419 1.75 13.38 -27.85
CA PHE A 419 0.87 12.23 -28.04
C PHE A 419 -0.22 12.47 -29.08
N ASP A 420 -0.54 11.44 -29.86
CA ASP A 420 -1.76 11.33 -30.62
C ASP A 420 -2.81 10.56 -29.80
N TRP A 421 -3.79 11.28 -29.34
CA TRP A 421 -4.81 10.77 -28.40
C TRP A 421 -5.97 10.06 -29.06
N LYS A 422 -6.14 10.21 -30.41
CA LYS A 422 -7.39 9.79 -31.06
C LYS A 422 -7.81 8.35 -30.75
N GLN A 423 -6.93 7.37 -30.94
CA GLN A 423 -7.26 5.97 -30.71
C GLN A 423 -7.46 5.66 -29.23
N TRP A 424 -6.70 6.35 -28.37
CA TRP A 424 -6.80 6.20 -26.93
C TRP A 424 -8.13 6.76 -26.41
N ASP A 425 -8.53 7.94 -26.87
CA ASP A 425 -9.81 8.58 -26.55
C ASP A 425 -11.00 7.77 -27.06
N ASP A 426 -10.93 7.27 -28.29
CA ASP A 426 -11.97 6.40 -28.87
C ASP A 426 -12.18 5.15 -27.99
N ARG A 427 -11.13 4.64 -27.35
CA ARG A 427 -11.17 3.45 -26.51
C ARG A 427 -11.64 3.76 -25.10
N PHE A 428 -10.99 4.70 -24.40
CA PHE A 428 -11.19 4.95 -22.98
C PHE A 428 -12.17 6.10 -22.68
N GLY A 429 -12.31 7.06 -23.58
CA GLY A 429 -13.15 8.22 -23.37
C GLY A 429 -14.56 7.92 -22.86
N PRO A 430 -15.32 7.00 -23.49
CA PRO A 430 -16.66 6.66 -23.02
C PRO A 430 -16.74 6.07 -21.60
N MET A 431 -15.64 5.49 -21.09
CA MET A 431 -15.57 5.02 -19.72
C MET A 431 -15.21 6.16 -18.75
N LEU A 432 -14.49 7.17 -19.24
CA LEU A 432 -14.02 8.31 -18.45
C LEU A 432 -15.06 9.43 -18.34
N ASP A 433 -16.01 9.51 -19.28
CA ASP A 433 -17.17 10.41 -19.23
C ASP A 433 -18.45 9.70 -18.74
N GLY A 434 -18.39 8.37 -18.53
CA GLY A 434 -19.50 7.56 -18.06
C GLY A 434 -20.50 7.15 -19.13
N SER A 435 -20.40 7.62 -20.35
CA SER A 435 -21.37 7.31 -21.42
C SER A 435 -21.44 5.82 -21.76
N ALA A 436 -20.33 5.09 -21.56
CA ALA A 436 -20.29 3.64 -21.73
C ALA A 436 -21.18 2.86 -20.73
N PHE A 437 -21.65 3.51 -19.66
CA PHE A 437 -22.38 2.88 -18.56
C PHE A 437 -23.82 3.40 -18.40
N ALA A 438 -24.28 4.28 -19.28
CA ALA A 438 -25.55 5.00 -19.13
C ALA A 438 -26.77 4.08 -18.98
N ASP A 439 -26.74 2.91 -19.60
CA ASP A 439 -27.81 1.89 -19.57
C ASP A 439 -27.66 0.89 -18.41
N LEU A 440 -26.62 1.00 -17.58
CA LEU A 440 -26.38 0.12 -16.45
C LEU A 440 -27.02 0.63 -15.15
N PRO A 441 -27.22 -0.23 -14.13
CA PRO A 441 -27.97 0.12 -12.92
C PRO A 441 -27.44 1.35 -12.15
N ARG A 442 -26.12 1.59 -12.16
CA ARG A 442 -25.51 2.77 -11.55
C ARG A 442 -25.63 4.04 -12.43
N GLY A 443 -26.00 3.89 -13.71
CA GLY A 443 -26.07 4.99 -14.65
C GLY A 443 -24.68 5.46 -15.13
N PRO A 444 -24.59 6.68 -15.71
CA PRO A 444 -23.39 7.18 -16.37
C PRO A 444 -22.31 7.67 -15.36
N VAL A 445 -21.97 6.84 -14.40
CA VAL A 445 -20.87 7.12 -13.48
C VAL A 445 -19.57 6.68 -14.14
N PRO A 446 -18.56 7.56 -14.31
CA PRO A 446 -17.26 7.20 -14.83
C PRO A 446 -16.58 6.07 -14.03
N THR A 447 -15.71 5.30 -14.66
CA THR A 447 -14.89 4.33 -13.94
C THR A 447 -14.09 5.03 -12.83
N GLU A 448 -13.98 4.41 -11.67
CA GLU A 448 -13.36 5.02 -10.49
C GLU A 448 -11.86 5.20 -10.62
N ALA A 449 -11.19 4.29 -11.35
CA ALA A 449 -9.74 4.32 -11.51
C ALA A 449 -9.31 3.86 -12.92
N LEU A 450 -8.19 4.40 -13.39
CA LEU A 450 -7.53 3.99 -14.63
C LEU A 450 -6.01 4.11 -14.49
N TYR A 451 -5.28 3.03 -14.76
CA TYR A 451 -3.83 3.05 -14.81
C TYR A 451 -3.30 3.84 -16.01
N LEU A 452 -2.27 4.64 -15.74
CA LEU A 452 -1.49 5.29 -16.79
C LEU A 452 -0.50 4.29 -17.40
N PRO A 453 -0.24 4.33 -18.70
CA PRO A 453 0.82 3.53 -19.32
C PRO A 453 2.23 4.02 -18.99
N LEU A 454 2.35 5.22 -18.40
CA LEU A 454 3.62 5.82 -17.98
C LEU A 454 4.34 4.92 -16.97
N ASN A 455 5.56 4.56 -17.28
CA ASN A 455 6.41 3.74 -16.42
C ASN A 455 7.89 4.07 -16.65
N GLU A 456 8.80 3.38 -15.99
CA GLU A 456 10.26 3.61 -16.09
C GLU A 456 10.85 3.33 -17.46
N ASN A 457 10.14 2.60 -18.33
CA ASN A 457 10.62 2.21 -19.67
C ASN A 457 9.74 2.78 -20.80
N TRP A 458 8.72 3.54 -20.51
CA TRP A 458 7.87 4.17 -21.51
C TRP A 458 7.34 5.54 -21.02
N PRO A 459 7.40 6.61 -21.85
CA PRO A 459 7.90 6.69 -23.21
C PRO A 459 9.42 6.77 -23.32
N MET A 460 10.14 6.73 -22.20
CA MET A 460 11.59 6.65 -22.19
C MET A 460 12.04 5.28 -22.67
N ASN A 461 13.32 5.16 -22.97
CA ASN A 461 13.98 3.90 -23.22
C ASN A 461 15.00 3.64 -22.11
N HIS A 462 14.69 2.75 -21.18
CA HIS A 462 15.55 2.42 -20.07
C HIS A 462 16.96 2.01 -20.53
N GLU A 463 17.07 1.15 -21.54
CA GLU A 463 18.36 0.65 -22.05
C GLU A 463 19.28 1.78 -22.53
N GLN A 464 18.70 2.81 -23.16
CA GLN A 464 19.49 3.93 -23.72
C GLN A 464 19.98 4.91 -22.65
N HIS A 465 19.22 5.09 -21.59
CA HIS A 465 19.46 6.13 -20.59
C HIS A 465 20.04 5.63 -19.26
N PHE A 466 19.98 4.31 -19.00
CA PHE A 466 20.47 3.74 -17.75
C PHE A 466 22.00 3.63 -17.76
N LYS A 467 22.64 4.35 -16.85
CA LYS A 467 24.11 4.41 -16.74
C LYS A 467 24.71 3.28 -15.89
N GLY A 468 23.89 2.55 -15.18
CA GLY A 468 24.30 1.54 -14.21
C GLY A 468 24.19 2.04 -12.77
N GLY A 469 24.49 1.18 -11.81
CA GLY A 469 24.32 1.44 -10.39
C GLY A 469 22.94 1.07 -9.85
N TYR A 470 22.81 1.14 -8.52
CA TYR A 470 21.58 0.79 -7.83
C TYR A 470 20.96 1.95 -7.03
N TRP A 471 21.66 3.09 -7.01
CA TRP A 471 21.13 4.32 -6.46
C TRP A 471 20.60 5.22 -7.57
N ILE A 472 19.39 5.73 -7.38
CA ILE A 472 18.63 6.45 -8.41
C ILE A 472 19.27 7.80 -8.80
N GLU A 473 20.09 8.40 -7.94
CA GLU A 473 20.64 9.73 -8.13
C GLU A 473 21.44 9.84 -9.43
N ASP A 474 22.23 8.83 -9.73
CA ASP A 474 23.12 8.79 -10.89
C ASP A 474 22.71 7.76 -11.95
N ALA A 475 21.56 7.10 -11.75
CA ALA A 475 21.16 5.99 -12.60
C ALA A 475 20.74 6.41 -14.01
N TYR A 476 20.19 7.60 -14.18
CA TYR A 476 19.71 8.12 -15.45
C TYR A 476 20.33 9.48 -15.78
N ASP A 477 20.41 9.79 -17.08
CA ASP A 477 20.79 11.12 -17.53
C ASP A 477 19.65 12.14 -17.42
N PRO A 478 19.94 13.45 -17.54
CA PRO A 478 18.90 14.48 -17.47
C PRO A 478 17.82 14.38 -18.54
N ALA A 479 18.14 13.84 -19.72
CA ALA A 479 17.20 13.72 -20.84
C ALA A 479 16.09 12.70 -20.50
N TYR A 480 16.42 11.64 -19.79
CA TYR A 480 15.45 10.67 -19.26
C TYR A 480 14.36 11.36 -18.42
N TRP A 481 14.81 12.13 -17.44
CA TRP A 481 13.86 12.83 -16.54
C TRP A 481 13.07 13.91 -17.25
N GLN A 482 13.64 14.57 -18.23
CA GLN A 482 12.92 15.55 -19.04
C GLN A 482 11.81 14.87 -19.86
N THR A 483 12.09 13.75 -20.50
CA THR A 483 11.08 12.96 -21.25
C THR A 483 9.98 12.46 -20.32
N PHE A 484 10.35 11.95 -19.13
CA PHE A 484 9.38 11.50 -18.12
C PHE A 484 8.41 12.62 -17.72
N ARG A 485 8.96 13.82 -17.38
CA ARG A 485 8.14 14.97 -17.01
C ARG A 485 7.23 15.44 -18.15
N THR A 486 7.76 15.52 -19.38
CA THR A 486 6.97 15.89 -20.56
C THR A 486 5.82 14.93 -20.79
N ALA A 487 6.03 13.63 -20.59
CA ALA A 487 4.98 12.64 -20.73
C ALA A 487 3.91 12.78 -19.61
N ALA A 488 4.33 12.91 -18.37
CA ALA A 488 3.41 13.09 -17.24
C ALA A 488 2.57 14.37 -17.38
N ASP A 489 3.18 15.49 -17.77
CA ASP A 489 2.50 16.74 -18.12
C ASP A 489 1.47 16.52 -19.24
N GLY A 490 1.87 15.84 -20.33
CA GLY A 490 1.02 15.56 -21.47
C GLY A 490 -0.25 14.78 -21.10
N PHE A 491 -0.16 13.78 -20.21
CA PHE A 491 -1.32 13.07 -19.69
C PHE A 491 -2.23 13.98 -18.87
N ALA A 492 -1.69 14.66 -17.88
CA ALA A 492 -2.47 15.53 -17.00
C ALA A 492 -3.15 16.68 -17.75
N LYS A 493 -2.44 17.30 -18.70
CA LYS A 493 -2.98 18.32 -19.59
C LYS A 493 -4.15 17.82 -20.40
N HIS A 494 -3.98 16.67 -21.08
CA HIS A 494 -5.04 16.09 -21.89
C HIS A 494 -6.30 15.77 -21.08
N PHE A 495 -6.16 15.19 -19.89
CA PHE A 495 -7.30 14.89 -19.03
C PHE A 495 -8.02 16.17 -18.55
N ALA A 496 -7.26 17.24 -18.26
CA ALA A 496 -7.82 18.54 -17.92
C ALA A 496 -8.61 19.13 -19.10
N GLU A 497 -8.06 19.09 -20.31
CA GLU A 497 -8.71 19.58 -21.54
C GLU A 497 -9.97 18.78 -21.88
N ARG A 498 -9.98 17.46 -21.60
CA ARG A 498 -11.16 16.60 -21.79
C ARG A 498 -12.19 16.75 -20.67
N GLY A 499 -11.86 17.41 -19.57
CA GLY A 499 -12.74 17.57 -18.42
C GLY A 499 -12.97 16.29 -17.61
N TRP A 500 -12.09 15.29 -17.70
CA TRP A 500 -12.21 14.03 -16.95
C TRP A 500 -11.73 14.23 -15.51
N LYS A 501 -12.68 14.46 -14.61
CA LYS A 501 -12.41 14.86 -13.22
C LYS A 501 -12.79 13.79 -12.18
N GLU A 502 -13.59 12.81 -12.58
CA GLU A 502 -14.15 11.82 -11.65
C GLU A 502 -13.29 10.56 -11.53
N THR A 503 -12.64 10.17 -12.62
CA THR A 503 -11.74 9.01 -12.61
C THR A 503 -10.42 9.35 -11.93
N MET A 504 -9.94 8.47 -11.07
CA MET A 504 -8.61 8.53 -10.50
C MET A 504 -7.60 7.92 -11.48
N PHE A 505 -6.71 8.75 -12.02
CA PHE A 505 -5.65 8.31 -12.92
C PHE A 505 -4.44 7.88 -12.12
N GLU A 506 -4.15 6.59 -12.12
CA GLU A 506 -3.11 5.99 -11.30
C GLU A 506 -1.79 5.87 -12.06
N PHE A 507 -0.79 6.64 -11.66
CA PHE A 507 0.60 6.35 -11.98
C PHE A 507 1.09 5.26 -11.03
N TYR A 508 1.49 4.13 -11.59
CA TYR A 508 1.90 2.96 -10.83
C TYR A 508 3.10 2.28 -11.51
N LEU A 509 4.18 2.08 -10.78
CA LEU A 509 5.35 1.35 -11.23
C LEU A 509 5.22 -0.11 -10.78
N ASN A 510 5.10 -1.03 -11.74
CA ASN A 510 4.83 -2.45 -11.49
C ASN A 510 5.98 -3.35 -11.97
N ASN A 511 7.22 -2.88 -11.89
CA ASN A 511 8.35 -3.66 -12.34
C ASN A 511 8.75 -4.71 -11.30
N LYS A 512 8.80 -5.98 -11.71
CA LYS A 512 9.36 -7.10 -10.95
C LYS A 512 10.50 -7.82 -11.67
N VAL A 513 10.63 -7.63 -12.98
CA VAL A 513 11.59 -8.37 -13.81
C VAL A 513 12.86 -7.55 -13.97
N TYR A 514 13.66 -7.59 -12.96
CA TYR A 514 14.88 -6.78 -12.96
C TYR A 514 16.14 -7.64 -13.00
N PHE A 515 16.26 -8.70 -12.21
CA PHE A 515 17.47 -9.53 -12.16
C PHE A 515 17.18 -11.03 -12.21
N LYS A 516 16.10 -11.41 -12.83
CA LYS A 516 15.65 -12.78 -12.81
C LYS A 516 16.72 -13.76 -13.27
N ASP A 517 17.49 -13.37 -14.30
CA ASP A 517 18.58 -14.18 -14.83
C ASP A 517 19.91 -14.00 -14.08
N GLY A 518 20.01 -12.94 -13.25
CA GLY A 518 21.21 -12.64 -12.44
C GLY A 518 21.10 -13.11 -10.99
N GLN A 519 20.05 -13.83 -10.60
CA GLN A 519 19.86 -14.28 -9.22
C GLN A 519 20.93 -15.29 -8.78
N ASN A 520 21.26 -15.25 -7.48
CA ASN A 520 22.27 -16.11 -6.89
C ASN A 520 23.69 -15.97 -7.47
N GLY A 521 24.06 -14.75 -7.85
CA GLY A 521 25.38 -14.45 -8.38
C GLY A 521 25.64 -14.93 -9.82
N LYS A 522 24.60 -15.36 -10.54
CA LYS A 522 24.72 -15.69 -11.95
C LYS A 522 24.65 -14.42 -12.80
N PRO A 523 25.41 -14.36 -13.94
CA PRO A 523 25.27 -13.26 -14.86
C PRO A 523 23.84 -13.14 -15.38
N GLY A 524 23.24 -11.95 -15.27
CA GLY A 524 21.94 -11.64 -15.84
C GLY A 524 22.09 -10.80 -17.12
N ASN A 525 21.02 -10.81 -17.93
CA ASN A 525 20.94 -9.92 -19.10
C ASN A 525 20.14 -8.68 -18.70
N TRP A 526 20.80 -7.59 -18.46
CA TRP A 526 20.17 -6.36 -18.01
C TRP A 526 19.29 -5.69 -19.08
N LYS A 527 19.47 -5.99 -20.37
CA LYS A 527 18.57 -5.55 -21.44
C LYS A 527 17.17 -6.18 -21.33
N ALA A 528 17.06 -7.30 -20.65
CA ALA A 528 15.77 -7.93 -20.35
C ALA A 528 15.08 -7.31 -19.13
N CYS A 529 15.73 -6.39 -18.42
CA CYS A 529 15.23 -5.70 -17.25
C CYS A 529 14.63 -4.36 -17.66
N SER A 530 13.61 -3.90 -16.95
CA SER A 530 13.09 -2.53 -17.10
C SER A 530 13.71 -1.57 -16.09
N ALA A 531 14.13 -2.07 -14.94
CA ALA A 531 14.86 -1.29 -13.94
C ALA A 531 15.65 -2.21 -13.00
N PRO A 532 16.69 -1.72 -12.30
CA PRO A 532 17.42 -2.49 -11.29
C PRO A 532 16.64 -2.64 -9.97
N TRP A 533 15.58 -1.86 -9.76
CA TRP A 533 14.79 -1.83 -8.52
C TRP A 533 13.54 -2.70 -8.61
N ILE A 534 13.06 -3.18 -7.45
CA ILE A 534 11.72 -3.76 -7.32
C ILE A 534 10.75 -2.61 -7.03
N PHE A 535 9.86 -2.33 -7.97
CA PHE A 535 8.82 -1.31 -7.78
C PHE A 535 7.52 -1.89 -7.27
N ASP A 536 7.22 -3.11 -7.66
CA ASP A 536 6.10 -3.88 -7.13
C ASP A 536 6.61 -4.73 -5.95
N GLU A 537 6.07 -4.53 -4.76
CA GLU A 537 6.53 -5.11 -3.50
C GLU A 537 7.98 -4.72 -3.12
N PRO A 538 8.31 -3.44 -3.02
CA PRO A 538 9.66 -2.98 -2.71
C PRO A 538 10.13 -3.51 -1.36
N MET A 539 11.42 -3.87 -1.29
CA MET A 539 12.03 -4.47 -0.11
C MET A 539 13.17 -3.64 0.48
N HIS A 540 13.96 -3.00 -0.38
CA HIS A 540 15.19 -2.33 -0.01
C HIS A 540 15.05 -0.82 0.01
N THR A 541 15.92 -0.15 0.75
CA THR A 541 15.98 1.30 0.76
C THR A 541 16.16 1.88 -0.64
N GLN A 542 16.97 1.24 -1.48
CA GLN A 542 17.20 1.66 -2.85
C GLN A 542 15.90 1.63 -3.68
N ASP A 543 15.04 0.63 -3.48
CA ASP A 543 13.77 0.52 -4.16
C ASP A 543 12.85 1.68 -3.76
N PHE A 544 12.65 1.89 -2.45
CA PHE A 544 11.84 3.00 -1.93
C PHE A 544 12.42 4.37 -2.31
N TRP A 545 13.74 4.48 -2.38
CA TRP A 545 14.41 5.71 -2.76
C TRP A 545 14.20 6.04 -4.25
N ALA A 546 14.25 5.03 -5.12
CA ALA A 546 13.94 5.17 -6.53
C ALA A 546 12.46 5.54 -6.75
N ILE A 547 11.55 4.83 -6.07
CA ILE A 547 10.11 5.11 -6.07
C ILE A 547 9.85 6.56 -5.66
N ARG A 548 10.49 7.04 -4.59
CA ARG A 548 10.40 8.43 -4.15
C ARG A 548 10.82 9.39 -5.25
N ARG A 549 11.93 9.13 -5.93
CA ARG A 549 12.42 9.99 -7.02
C ARG A 549 11.42 10.09 -8.17
N PHE A 550 10.89 8.98 -8.64
CA PHE A 550 9.84 8.97 -9.66
C PHE A 550 8.61 9.77 -9.24
N GLY A 551 8.18 9.62 -7.99
CA GLY A 551 7.05 10.38 -7.45
C GLY A 551 7.31 11.89 -7.41
N LEU A 552 8.51 12.33 -7.02
CA LEU A 552 8.88 13.75 -7.02
C LEU A 552 8.85 14.35 -8.41
N GLU A 553 9.44 13.66 -9.40
CA GLU A 553 9.44 14.09 -10.80
C GLU A 553 8.02 14.12 -11.38
N PHE A 554 7.19 13.13 -11.03
CA PHE A 554 5.78 13.06 -11.44
C PHE A 554 4.97 14.23 -10.90
N TRP A 555 5.02 14.47 -9.57
CA TRP A 555 4.27 15.57 -8.96
C TRP A 555 4.69 16.94 -9.45
N GLN A 556 5.99 17.14 -9.73
CA GLN A 556 6.47 18.36 -10.33
C GLN A 556 5.84 18.59 -11.72
N ALA A 557 5.76 17.56 -12.54
CA ALA A 557 5.19 17.64 -13.89
C ALA A 557 3.70 17.93 -13.88
N VAL A 558 2.92 17.27 -13.00
CA VAL A 558 1.45 17.37 -12.97
C VAL A 558 0.94 18.51 -12.08
N ALA A 559 1.84 19.28 -11.44
CA ALA A 559 1.49 20.36 -10.51
C ALA A 559 0.44 21.36 -11.03
N PRO A 560 0.46 21.79 -12.31
CA PRO A 560 -0.49 22.76 -12.83
C PRO A 560 -1.95 22.26 -12.86
N TYR A 561 -2.18 20.95 -12.99
CA TYR A 561 -3.51 20.37 -13.31
C TYR A 561 -4.26 19.94 -12.06
N LYS A 562 -4.61 20.88 -11.19
CA LYS A 562 -5.19 20.63 -9.86
C LYS A 562 -6.58 19.98 -9.89
N ASP A 563 -7.33 20.19 -10.96
CA ASP A 563 -8.69 19.65 -11.12
C ASP A 563 -8.72 18.20 -11.60
N VAL A 564 -7.59 17.68 -12.09
CA VAL A 564 -7.48 16.29 -12.50
C VAL A 564 -7.18 15.44 -11.28
N ARG A 565 -7.92 14.35 -11.13
CA ARG A 565 -7.78 13.42 -10.03
C ARG A 565 -6.65 12.45 -10.32
N ILE A 566 -5.45 12.81 -9.90
CA ILE A 566 -4.23 12.06 -10.14
C ILE A 566 -3.80 11.35 -8.86
N ALA A 567 -3.34 10.12 -9.00
CA ALA A 567 -2.81 9.31 -7.93
C ALA A 567 -1.41 8.75 -8.29
N TYR A 568 -0.49 8.86 -7.35
CA TYR A 568 0.72 8.05 -7.34
C TYR A 568 0.49 6.86 -6.43
N ARG A 569 0.22 5.74 -7.04
CA ARG A 569 -0.07 4.47 -6.37
C ARG A 569 1.22 3.71 -6.10
N MET A 570 1.32 3.16 -4.91
CA MET A 570 2.44 2.33 -4.48
C MET A 570 1.96 1.03 -3.89
N ASP A 571 2.67 -0.04 -4.19
CA ASP A 571 2.57 -1.28 -3.43
C ASP A 571 3.47 -1.20 -2.20
N ILE A 572 2.90 -1.45 -1.02
CA ILE A 572 3.58 -1.36 0.28
C ILE A 572 3.46 -2.69 1.02
N SER A 573 4.00 -3.73 0.43
CA SER A 573 4.01 -5.06 1.06
C SER A 573 4.91 -5.14 2.29
N ARG A 574 5.79 -4.16 2.48
CA ARG A 574 6.76 -4.11 3.59
C ARG A 574 6.69 -2.75 4.29
N PRO A 575 5.58 -2.45 4.97
CA PRO A 575 5.37 -1.14 5.60
C PRO A 575 6.41 -0.81 6.69
N GLU A 576 7.04 -1.82 7.28
CA GLU A 576 8.13 -1.64 8.24
C GLU A 576 9.40 -1.04 7.62
N TRP A 577 9.64 -1.23 6.33
CA TRP A 577 10.85 -0.75 5.64
C TRP A 577 10.64 0.51 4.82
N GLN A 578 9.39 0.93 4.65
CA GLN A 578 9.04 2.16 3.93
C GLN A 578 9.67 3.41 4.54
N ARG A 579 9.86 3.45 5.86
CA ARG A 579 10.26 4.64 6.62
C ARG A 579 9.26 5.78 6.41
N ASP A 580 9.72 7.03 6.39
CA ASP A 580 8.97 8.21 5.98
C ASP A 580 9.23 8.60 4.50
N LEU A 581 9.80 7.70 3.71
CA LEU A 581 10.23 7.96 2.34
C LEU A 581 9.09 8.35 1.39
N LEU A 582 7.92 7.78 1.61
CA LEU A 582 6.75 8.01 0.77
C LEU A 582 5.74 8.99 1.36
N ASP A 583 6.04 9.57 2.54
CA ASP A 583 5.23 10.62 3.12
C ASP A 583 5.25 11.87 2.23
N GLY A 584 4.07 12.35 1.85
CA GLY A 584 3.94 13.46 0.90
C GLY A 584 4.37 13.13 -0.53
N VAL A 585 4.56 11.86 -0.87
CA VAL A 585 4.93 11.39 -2.21
C VAL A 585 3.85 10.48 -2.78
N SER A 586 3.59 9.30 -2.20
CA SER A 586 2.44 8.48 -2.60
C SER A 586 1.14 9.05 -2.04
N ASN A 587 0.02 8.78 -2.68
CA ASN A 587 -1.30 9.11 -2.17
C ASN A 587 -2.31 7.96 -2.29
N VAL A 588 -1.91 6.84 -2.85
CA VAL A 588 -2.63 5.57 -2.78
C VAL A 588 -1.62 4.48 -2.41
N ASP A 589 -1.78 3.91 -1.23
CA ASP A 589 -0.93 2.82 -0.76
C ASP A 589 -1.72 1.51 -0.81
N VAL A 590 -1.19 0.52 -1.52
CA VAL A 590 -1.75 -0.83 -1.61
C VAL A 590 -0.92 -1.75 -0.74
N VAL A 591 -1.54 -2.37 0.25
CA VAL A 591 -0.87 -3.13 1.30
C VAL A 591 -1.42 -4.55 1.31
N ALA A 592 -0.54 -5.54 1.35
CA ALA A 592 -0.94 -6.94 1.46
C ALA A 592 -1.62 -7.27 2.80
N GLY A 593 -1.87 -8.55 3.04
CA GLY A 593 -2.43 -9.02 4.31
C GLY A 593 -1.63 -8.61 5.55
N VAL A 594 -0.38 -8.19 5.40
CA VAL A 594 0.45 -7.57 6.45
C VAL A 594 -0.19 -6.29 7.03
N LEU A 595 -1.14 -5.68 6.36
CA LEU A 595 -1.98 -4.62 6.92
C LEU A 595 -2.60 -5.02 8.27
N ARG A 596 -2.93 -6.30 8.46
CA ARG A 596 -3.46 -6.85 9.71
C ARG A 596 -2.48 -6.78 10.87
N ASP A 597 -1.18 -6.78 10.55
CA ASP A 597 -0.10 -6.67 11.54
C ASP A 597 0.24 -5.22 11.88
N TYR A 598 0.10 -4.31 10.90
CA TYR A 598 0.46 -2.89 11.04
C TYR A 598 -0.70 -1.91 10.78
N PRO A 599 -1.96 -2.19 11.22
CA PRO A 599 -3.09 -1.35 10.84
C PRO A 599 -2.92 0.10 11.31
N ALA A 600 -2.43 0.30 12.52
CA ALA A 600 -2.22 1.63 13.06
C ALA A 600 -1.13 2.41 12.32
N ARG A 601 -0.02 1.76 12.01
CA ARG A 601 1.11 2.36 11.28
C ARG A 601 0.73 2.76 9.87
N VAL A 602 -0.02 1.91 9.16
CA VAL A 602 -0.45 2.18 7.79
C VAL A 602 -1.66 3.12 7.77
N ILE A 603 -2.78 2.72 8.38
CA ILE A 603 -4.03 3.47 8.31
C ILE A 603 -3.93 4.84 9.00
N GLY A 604 -3.36 4.89 10.20
CA GLY A 604 -3.19 6.14 10.93
C GLY A 604 -2.33 7.14 10.17
N ARG A 605 -1.25 6.67 9.56
CA ARG A 605 -0.35 7.47 8.74
C ARG A 605 -1.01 7.96 7.45
N ASN A 606 -1.69 7.07 6.73
CA ASN A 606 -2.34 7.41 5.49
C ASN A 606 -3.49 8.41 5.72
N ARG A 607 -4.27 8.27 6.78
CA ARG A 607 -5.29 9.26 7.16
C ARG A 607 -4.70 10.62 7.50
N ARG A 608 -3.58 10.66 8.22
CA ARG A 608 -2.86 11.90 8.52
C ARG A 608 -2.48 12.65 7.25
N ASP A 609 -2.04 11.92 6.23
CA ASP A 609 -1.52 12.48 4.98
C ASP A 609 -2.60 12.53 3.88
N GLY A 610 -3.84 12.17 4.17
CA GLY A 610 -4.95 12.16 3.21
C GLY A 610 -4.77 11.16 2.07
N LYS A 611 -4.09 10.05 2.34
CA LYS A 611 -3.90 8.96 1.40
C LYS A 611 -5.05 7.95 1.49
N LEU A 612 -5.28 7.22 0.39
CA LEU A 612 -6.09 6.01 0.39
C LEU A 612 -5.24 4.78 0.72
N THR A 613 -5.89 3.81 1.33
CA THR A 613 -5.30 2.50 1.59
C THR A 613 -6.17 1.42 0.96
N TYR A 614 -5.57 0.58 0.13
CA TYR A 614 -6.21 -0.63 -0.38
C TYR A 614 -5.50 -1.86 0.17
N MET A 615 -6.27 -2.94 0.39
CA MET A 615 -5.69 -4.24 0.72
C MET A 615 -5.67 -5.11 -0.53
N TYR A 616 -4.49 -5.57 -0.98
CA TYR A 616 -4.41 -6.53 -2.04
C TYR A 616 -4.27 -7.97 -1.54
N GLY A 617 -4.62 -8.90 -2.42
CA GLY A 617 -4.58 -10.35 -2.21
C GLY A 617 -5.18 -11.07 -3.40
N GLY A 618 -5.41 -12.37 -3.25
CA GLY A 618 -6.10 -13.19 -4.24
C GLY A 618 -7.60 -13.34 -3.96
N PRO A 619 -8.43 -13.59 -4.98
CA PRO A 619 -9.80 -14.02 -4.77
C PRO A 619 -9.84 -15.39 -4.06
N SER A 620 -10.98 -15.78 -3.51
CA SER A 620 -11.18 -17.15 -3.05
C SER A 620 -10.87 -18.14 -4.17
N LYS A 621 -10.15 -19.22 -3.86
CA LYS A 621 -9.86 -20.26 -4.85
C LYS A 621 -11.13 -20.98 -5.31
N LEU A 622 -11.08 -21.61 -6.48
CA LEU A 622 -12.17 -22.44 -6.95
C LEU A 622 -12.50 -23.55 -5.93
N GLY A 623 -13.78 -23.69 -5.61
CA GLY A 623 -14.23 -24.64 -4.60
C GLY A 623 -14.12 -24.20 -3.14
N GLN A 624 -13.48 -23.05 -2.85
CA GLN A 624 -13.53 -22.44 -1.52
C GLN A 624 -14.86 -21.73 -1.28
N PRO A 625 -15.24 -21.50 0.00
CA PRO A 625 -16.42 -20.71 0.31
C PRO A 625 -16.38 -19.32 -0.28
N LEU A 626 -17.37 -18.93 -1.05
CA LEU A 626 -17.45 -17.63 -1.71
C LEU A 626 -17.56 -16.45 -0.73
N VAL A 627 -18.03 -16.73 0.49
CA VAL A 627 -18.09 -15.75 1.57
C VAL A 627 -16.73 -15.15 1.93
N ILE A 628 -15.63 -15.82 1.60
CA ILE A 628 -14.27 -15.32 1.79
C ILE A 628 -14.10 -13.94 1.14
N ASN A 629 -14.58 -13.75 -0.07
CA ASN A 629 -14.48 -12.46 -0.78
C ASN A 629 -15.31 -11.36 -0.09
N VAL A 630 -16.47 -11.72 0.45
CA VAL A 630 -17.34 -10.79 1.21
C VAL A 630 -16.70 -10.42 2.55
N ALA A 631 -16.20 -11.41 3.27
CA ALA A 631 -15.53 -11.22 4.54
C ALA A 631 -14.27 -10.37 4.40
N TRP A 632 -13.51 -10.55 3.29
CA TRP A 632 -12.35 -9.73 2.98
C TRP A 632 -12.72 -8.27 2.78
N CYS A 633 -13.76 -7.95 2.02
CA CYS A 633 -14.25 -6.57 1.89
C CYS A 633 -14.68 -5.98 3.24
N ALA A 634 -15.43 -6.75 4.04
CA ALA A 634 -15.91 -6.31 5.35
C ALA A 634 -14.75 -6.08 6.34
N GLU A 635 -13.79 -7.00 6.39
CA GLU A 635 -12.57 -6.86 7.20
C GLU A 635 -11.75 -5.66 6.79
N THR A 636 -11.52 -5.48 5.50
CA THR A 636 -10.74 -4.35 4.95
C THR A 636 -11.37 -3.02 5.30
N TRP A 637 -12.70 -2.90 5.13
CA TRP A 637 -13.43 -1.71 5.58
C TRP A 637 -13.30 -1.49 7.09
N ALA A 638 -13.43 -2.56 7.87
CA ALA A 638 -13.36 -2.53 9.33
C ALA A 638 -11.96 -2.18 9.87
N LEU A 639 -10.90 -2.55 9.15
CA LEU A 639 -9.53 -2.13 9.43
C LEU A 639 -9.28 -0.64 9.10
N GLY A 640 -10.21 0.01 8.41
CA GLY A 640 -10.12 1.42 8.06
C GLY A 640 -9.58 1.69 6.65
N ALA A 641 -9.38 0.67 5.84
CA ALA A 641 -8.94 0.81 4.44
C ALA A 641 -10.12 1.13 3.50
N ASP A 642 -9.81 1.62 2.31
CA ASP A 642 -10.77 2.23 1.38
C ASP A 642 -11.18 1.30 0.25
N GLY A 643 -10.56 0.13 0.15
CA GLY A 643 -10.89 -0.86 -0.88
C GLY A 643 -10.05 -2.12 -0.82
N VAL A 644 -10.40 -3.05 -1.71
CA VAL A 644 -9.65 -4.29 -1.97
C VAL A 644 -9.16 -4.33 -3.40
N VAL A 645 -7.99 -4.94 -3.61
CA VAL A 645 -7.41 -5.16 -4.94
C VAL A 645 -7.06 -6.65 -5.07
N PRO A 646 -7.94 -7.49 -5.58
CA PRO A 646 -7.52 -8.79 -6.07
C PRO A 646 -6.56 -8.56 -7.24
N TRP A 647 -5.30 -9.03 -7.08
CA TRP A 647 -4.18 -8.61 -7.95
C TRP A 647 -4.32 -9.07 -9.40
N GLN A 648 -5.06 -10.17 -9.64
CA GLN A 648 -5.42 -10.65 -10.96
C GLN A 648 -6.85 -11.19 -10.91
N THR A 649 -7.67 -10.82 -11.90
CA THR A 649 -9.10 -11.16 -11.92
C THR A 649 -9.62 -11.56 -13.29
N ILE A 650 -8.84 -11.32 -14.35
CA ILE A 650 -9.27 -11.60 -15.73
C ILE A 650 -8.74 -12.96 -16.12
N GLY A 651 -9.65 -13.86 -16.50
CA GLY A 651 -9.32 -15.17 -17.05
C GLY A 651 -8.67 -15.07 -18.42
N ASP A 652 -7.82 -16.03 -18.71
CA ASP A 652 -7.27 -16.23 -20.05
C ASP A 652 -8.23 -17.04 -20.97
N LYS A 653 -7.82 -17.28 -22.21
CA LYS A 653 -8.62 -18.00 -23.20
C LYS A 653 -9.01 -19.44 -22.78
N ASP A 654 -8.24 -20.04 -21.87
CA ASP A 654 -8.43 -21.40 -21.40
C ASP A 654 -9.25 -21.49 -20.11
N SER A 655 -9.51 -20.37 -19.43
CA SER A 655 -10.13 -20.31 -18.09
C SER A 655 -11.55 -20.90 -18.05
N LEU A 656 -12.25 -21.01 -19.19
CA LEU A 656 -13.56 -21.69 -19.29
C LEU A 656 -13.45 -23.23 -19.38
N THR A 657 -12.28 -23.75 -19.64
CA THR A 657 -12.05 -25.20 -19.81
C THR A 657 -11.11 -25.77 -18.76
N LYS A 658 -10.21 -24.96 -18.26
CA LYS A 658 -9.24 -25.31 -17.22
C LYS A 658 -9.49 -24.49 -15.97
N PRO A 659 -9.37 -25.08 -14.78
CA PRO A 659 -9.46 -24.35 -13.53
C PRO A 659 -8.45 -23.19 -13.51
N ASP A 660 -8.96 -21.98 -13.24
CA ASP A 660 -8.20 -20.75 -13.09
C ASP A 660 -8.52 -20.14 -11.74
N GLU A 661 -7.58 -20.22 -10.83
CA GLU A 661 -7.75 -19.79 -9.44
C GLU A 661 -7.96 -18.27 -9.32
N LEU A 662 -7.51 -17.50 -10.31
CA LEU A 662 -7.55 -16.04 -10.29
C LEU A 662 -8.69 -15.45 -11.12
N ALA A 663 -9.21 -16.17 -12.13
CA ALA A 663 -10.26 -15.67 -13.00
C ALA A 663 -11.56 -15.40 -12.23
N VAL A 664 -11.93 -14.14 -12.12
CA VAL A 664 -13.21 -13.66 -11.57
C VAL A 664 -14.14 -13.21 -12.70
N LEU A 665 -13.57 -12.68 -13.77
CA LEU A 665 -14.21 -12.36 -15.03
C LEU A 665 -13.69 -13.33 -16.09
N TYR A 666 -14.59 -14.04 -16.77
CA TYR A 666 -14.21 -15.08 -17.72
C TYR A 666 -14.36 -14.62 -19.17
N PRO A 667 -13.45 -15.02 -20.06
CA PRO A 667 -13.58 -14.73 -21.49
C PRO A 667 -14.65 -15.65 -22.10
N GLY A 668 -15.82 -15.13 -22.42
CA GLY A 668 -16.86 -15.86 -23.16
C GLY A 668 -16.77 -15.64 -24.66
N PRO A 669 -17.47 -16.46 -25.46
CA PRO A 669 -17.46 -16.37 -26.94
C PRO A 669 -18.05 -15.06 -27.46
N ASP A 670 -19.00 -14.47 -26.75
CA ASP A 670 -19.74 -13.27 -27.13
C ASP A 670 -19.42 -12.07 -26.22
N GLY A 671 -18.33 -12.14 -25.45
CA GLY A 671 -17.92 -11.12 -24.47
C GLY A 671 -17.67 -11.73 -23.08
N PRO A 672 -17.29 -10.90 -22.09
CA PRO A 672 -16.96 -11.41 -20.78
C PRO A 672 -18.17 -11.97 -20.04
N LEU A 673 -17.96 -13.09 -19.32
CA LEU A 673 -18.97 -13.71 -18.47
C LEU A 673 -18.69 -13.41 -17.00
N PRO A 674 -19.75 -13.15 -16.22
CA PRO A 674 -19.63 -13.05 -14.77
C PRO A 674 -19.37 -14.41 -14.14
N SER A 675 -18.97 -14.38 -12.86
CA SER A 675 -18.79 -15.59 -12.06
C SER A 675 -19.48 -15.50 -10.71
N LEU A 676 -19.57 -16.61 -9.99
CA LEU A 676 -20.01 -16.61 -8.59
C LEU A 676 -19.06 -15.78 -7.70
N ARG A 677 -17.75 -15.84 -7.98
CA ARG A 677 -16.76 -15.00 -7.29
C ARG A 677 -16.96 -13.50 -7.55
N LEU A 678 -17.35 -13.12 -8.79
CA LEU A 678 -17.71 -11.73 -9.11
C LEU A 678 -18.96 -11.29 -8.33
N LYS A 679 -19.99 -12.17 -8.22
CA LYS A 679 -21.17 -11.89 -7.38
C LYS A 679 -20.80 -11.73 -5.90
N ALA A 680 -19.83 -12.49 -5.42
CA ALA A 680 -19.33 -12.39 -4.06
C ALA A 680 -18.60 -11.06 -3.80
N PHE A 681 -17.75 -10.59 -4.71
CA PHE A 681 -17.14 -9.27 -4.60
C PHE A 681 -18.18 -8.15 -4.62
N ARG A 682 -19.19 -8.25 -5.49
CA ARG A 682 -20.33 -7.31 -5.47
C ARG A 682 -21.02 -7.30 -4.10
N ALA A 683 -21.33 -8.46 -3.55
CA ALA A 683 -21.95 -8.56 -2.22
C ALA A 683 -21.07 -7.96 -1.12
N GLY A 684 -19.75 -8.14 -1.23
CA GLY A 684 -18.76 -7.51 -0.33
C GLY A 684 -18.74 -5.99 -0.44
N GLN A 685 -18.75 -5.44 -1.65
CA GLN A 685 -18.83 -4.01 -1.89
C GLN A 685 -20.16 -3.42 -1.38
N GLN A 686 -21.28 -4.10 -1.63
CA GLN A 686 -22.59 -3.70 -1.12
C GLN A 686 -22.60 -3.68 0.42
N LEU A 687 -22.02 -4.68 1.08
CA LEU A 687 -21.89 -4.70 2.55
C LEU A 687 -21.01 -3.58 3.07
N ALA A 688 -19.93 -3.23 2.40
CA ALA A 688 -19.09 -2.09 2.75
C ALA A 688 -19.85 -0.76 2.63
N GLU A 689 -20.74 -0.61 1.63
CA GLU A 689 -21.64 0.54 1.55
C GLU A 689 -22.64 0.58 2.73
N TYR A 690 -23.20 -0.57 3.12
CA TYR A 690 -24.07 -0.63 4.32
C TYR A 690 -23.34 -0.15 5.58
N LEU A 691 -22.09 -0.59 5.76
CA LEU A 691 -21.25 -0.17 6.87
C LEU A 691 -20.98 1.34 6.84
N THR A 692 -20.66 1.86 5.65
CA THR A 692 -20.42 3.30 5.48
C THR A 692 -21.66 4.14 5.76
N ILE A 693 -22.82 3.74 5.20
CA ILE A 693 -24.08 4.42 5.42
C ILE A 693 -24.49 4.34 6.91
N TYR A 694 -24.33 3.17 7.53
CA TYR A 694 -24.62 2.97 8.95
C TYR A 694 -23.74 3.86 9.83
N SER A 695 -22.43 3.85 9.65
CA SER A 695 -21.49 4.69 10.41
C SER A 695 -21.90 6.17 10.35
N GLN A 696 -22.19 6.67 9.14
CA GLN A 696 -22.56 8.07 8.95
C GLN A 696 -23.96 8.41 9.45
N ALA A 697 -24.95 7.55 9.23
CA ALA A 697 -26.32 7.79 9.65
C ALA A 697 -26.52 7.67 11.17
N SER A 698 -25.76 6.78 11.81
CA SER A 698 -25.78 6.61 13.27
C SER A 698 -24.88 7.61 14.00
N GLY A 699 -23.99 8.31 13.29
CA GLY A 699 -22.95 9.17 13.89
C GLY A 699 -21.86 8.38 14.64
N GLN A 700 -21.81 7.06 14.47
CA GLN A 700 -20.82 6.22 15.12
C GLN A 700 -19.46 6.36 14.39
N ASP A 701 -18.41 6.42 15.17
CA ASP A 701 -17.04 6.45 14.64
C ASP A 701 -16.76 5.19 13.83
N ARG A 702 -16.19 5.35 12.62
CA ARG A 702 -15.90 4.24 11.71
C ARG A 702 -15.01 3.17 12.35
N ASP A 703 -14.01 3.58 13.13
CA ASP A 703 -13.07 2.63 13.75
C ASP A 703 -13.74 1.86 14.88
N ALA A 704 -14.68 2.48 15.60
CA ALA A 704 -15.47 1.81 16.64
C ALA A 704 -16.48 0.81 16.02
N VAL A 705 -17.09 1.16 14.89
CA VAL A 705 -17.91 0.21 14.10
C VAL A 705 -17.03 -0.90 13.55
N GLY A 706 -15.85 -0.57 13.01
CA GLY A 706 -14.87 -1.55 12.52
C GLY A 706 -14.43 -2.54 13.60
N ALA A 707 -14.13 -2.03 14.79
CA ALA A 707 -13.81 -2.89 15.94
C ALA A 707 -14.94 -3.86 16.28
N ALA A 708 -16.20 -3.42 16.19
CA ALA A 708 -17.37 -4.28 16.42
C ALA A 708 -17.52 -5.34 15.32
N VAL A 709 -17.26 -5.00 14.06
CA VAL A 709 -17.26 -5.95 12.94
C VAL A 709 -16.16 -6.99 13.10
N LEU A 710 -14.93 -6.57 13.42
CA LEU A 710 -13.80 -7.49 13.64
C LEU A 710 -13.96 -8.40 14.86
N ALA A 711 -14.84 -8.05 15.80
CA ALA A 711 -15.19 -8.87 16.94
C ALA A 711 -16.21 -9.97 16.60
N LEU A 712 -16.85 -9.92 15.42
CA LEU A 712 -17.78 -10.97 15.00
C LEU A 712 -17.03 -12.27 14.68
N PRO A 713 -17.61 -13.44 15.02
CA PRO A 713 -16.97 -14.72 14.79
C PRO A 713 -16.53 -14.92 13.33
N GLY A 714 -15.26 -15.21 13.11
CA GLY A 714 -14.69 -15.53 11.81
C GLY A 714 -14.47 -14.36 10.84
N LEU A 715 -14.78 -13.11 11.20
CA LEU A 715 -14.59 -11.94 10.32
C LEU A 715 -13.19 -11.31 10.41
N ARG A 716 -12.30 -11.87 11.16
CA ARG A 716 -10.90 -11.49 11.16
C ARG A 716 -10.09 -12.63 10.57
N ALA A 717 -9.39 -12.35 9.47
CA ALA A 717 -8.54 -13.35 8.87
C ALA A 717 -7.30 -13.63 9.72
N GLY A 718 -6.76 -14.83 9.56
CA GLY A 718 -5.47 -15.19 10.16
C GLY A 718 -4.35 -14.30 9.65
N THR A 719 -3.31 -14.13 10.47
CA THR A 719 -2.09 -13.42 10.05
C THR A 719 -1.35 -14.20 8.98
N ILE A 720 -0.70 -13.48 8.06
CA ILE A 720 0.16 -14.06 7.04
C ILE A 720 1.39 -14.66 7.73
N LYS A 721 1.69 -15.93 7.44
CA LYS A 721 2.82 -16.64 8.06
C LYS A 721 4.14 -16.41 7.31
N THR A 722 4.07 -16.22 6.01
CA THR A 722 5.23 -16.00 5.14
C THR A 722 4.92 -14.89 4.14
N TYR A 723 5.94 -14.24 3.62
CA TYR A 723 5.79 -13.24 2.56
C TYR A 723 5.26 -13.83 1.24
N ASP A 724 5.49 -15.11 0.99
CA ASP A 724 5.00 -15.80 -0.20
C ASP A 724 3.47 -15.96 -0.21
N ASP A 725 2.81 -15.78 0.94
CA ASP A 725 1.35 -15.86 1.07
C ASP A 725 0.65 -14.49 0.84
N ASP A 726 1.40 -13.42 0.61
CA ASP A 726 0.86 -12.05 0.52
C ASP A 726 -0.22 -11.90 -0.56
N ALA A 727 0.00 -12.48 -1.73
CA ALA A 727 -0.91 -12.41 -2.86
C ALA A 727 -2.02 -13.47 -2.84
N GLY A 728 -2.05 -14.34 -1.82
CA GLY A 728 -3.03 -15.41 -1.68
C GLY A 728 -4.40 -14.95 -1.20
N SER A 729 -5.38 -15.86 -1.23
CA SER A 729 -6.69 -15.62 -0.63
C SER A 729 -6.59 -15.61 0.89
N SER A 730 -7.33 -14.69 1.53
CA SER A 730 -7.41 -14.62 2.99
C SER A 730 -8.12 -15.85 3.57
N ALA A 731 -7.66 -16.32 4.72
CA ALA A 731 -8.29 -17.43 5.46
C ALA A 731 -9.16 -16.88 6.59
N PHE A 732 -10.46 -17.10 6.50
CA PHE A 732 -11.43 -16.70 7.51
C PHE A 732 -11.92 -17.90 8.32
N GLY A 733 -12.38 -17.68 9.57
CA GLY A 733 -12.87 -18.74 10.45
C GLY A 733 -14.27 -19.22 10.10
N ASP A 734 -14.67 -20.36 10.66
CA ASP A 734 -15.96 -21.03 10.36
C ASP A 734 -17.20 -20.18 10.63
N GLY A 735 -17.10 -19.17 11.50
CA GLY A 735 -18.19 -18.23 11.78
C GLY A 735 -18.44 -17.17 10.71
N ALA A 736 -17.55 -17.00 9.72
CA ALA A 736 -17.62 -15.90 8.77
C ALA A 736 -18.92 -15.83 7.98
N ALA A 737 -19.41 -16.97 7.49
CA ALA A 737 -20.64 -17.06 6.72
C ALA A 737 -21.87 -16.56 7.53
N ARG A 738 -22.00 -17.01 8.76
CA ARG A 738 -23.06 -16.56 9.66
C ARG A 738 -22.92 -15.09 9.99
N SER A 739 -21.71 -14.65 10.32
CA SER A 739 -21.44 -13.25 10.70
C SER A 739 -21.75 -12.29 9.55
N VAL A 740 -21.38 -12.62 8.30
CA VAL A 740 -21.72 -11.84 7.10
C VAL A 740 -23.24 -11.73 6.94
N ALA A 741 -23.96 -12.87 7.00
CA ALA A 741 -25.40 -12.88 6.84
C ALA A 741 -26.11 -12.06 7.94
N GLU A 742 -25.75 -12.26 9.20
CA GLU A 742 -26.31 -11.52 10.33
C GLU A 742 -25.96 -10.03 10.26
N LEU A 743 -24.71 -9.67 9.94
CA LEU A 743 -24.27 -8.27 9.82
C LEU A 743 -25.11 -7.52 8.79
N ARG A 744 -25.28 -8.10 7.61
CA ARG A 744 -26.10 -7.51 6.54
C ARG A 744 -27.55 -7.28 6.99
N LEU A 745 -28.17 -8.26 7.66
CA LEU A 745 -29.53 -8.14 8.17
C LEU A 745 -29.66 -7.09 9.29
N ARG A 746 -28.73 -7.04 10.24
CA ARG A 746 -28.68 -6.05 11.33
C ARG A 746 -28.64 -4.62 10.77
N LEU A 747 -27.67 -4.37 9.87
CA LEU A 747 -27.47 -3.06 9.27
C LEU A 747 -28.66 -2.67 8.38
N GLY A 748 -29.12 -3.60 7.54
CA GLY A 748 -30.23 -3.35 6.63
C GLY A 748 -31.53 -3.01 7.37
N ALA A 749 -31.89 -3.78 8.40
CA ALA A 749 -33.10 -3.50 9.20
C ALA A 749 -33.00 -2.17 9.97
N TRP A 750 -31.81 -1.84 10.49
CA TRP A 750 -31.60 -0.56 11.17
C TRP A 750 -31.72 0.62 10.17
N LEU A 751 -31.07 0.50 9.01
CA LEU A 751 -31.14 1.51 7.96
C LEU A 751 -32.56 1.68 7.38
N ASP A 752 -33.30 0.57 7.24
CA ASP A 752 -34.71 0.59 6.84
C ASP A 752 -35.56 1.45 7.79
N ALA A 753 -35.38 1.23 9.09
CA ALA A 753 -36.10 1.98 10.13
C ALA A 753 -35.71 3.46 10.18
N GLN A 754 -34.45 3.80 9.86
CA GLN A 754 -33.98 5.18 9.85
C GLN A 754 -34.31 5.92 8.53
N ALA A 755 -34.49 5.16 7.44
CA ALA A 755 -34.75 5.68 6.08
C ALA A 755 -33.84 6.87 5.70
N PRO A 756 -32.51 6.71 5.78
CA PRO A 756 -31.60 7.83 5.53
C PRO A 756 -31.76 8.36 4.11
N ALA A 757 -31.68 9.67 3.97
CA ALA A 757 -31.81 10.32 2.67
C ALA A 757 -30.75 9.80 1.69
N PRO A 758 -31.10 9.55 0.42
CA PRO A 758 -30.12 9.14 -0.59
C PRO A 758 -29.04 10.20 -0.75
N ARG A 759 -27.79 9.78 -0.77
CA ARG A 759 -26.65 10.64 -1.11
C ARG A 759 -25.89 10.01 -2.25
N ALA A 760 -25.44 10.84 -3.18
CA ALA A 760 -24.65 10.38 -4.32
C ALA A 760 -23.35 9.69 -3.86
N ARG A 761 -22.75 10.20 -2.78
CA ARG A 761 -21.53 9.66 -2.19
C ARG A 761 -21.52 9.99 -0.69
N TRP A 762 -21.48 8.95 0.14
CA TRP A 762 -21.44 9.09 1.59
C TRP A 762 -20.00 9.30 2.09
N HIS A 763 -19.08 8.60 1.52
CA HIS A 763 -17.65 8.75 1.72
C HIS A 763 -17.01 8.96 0.35
N ASP A 764 -16.23 10.02 0.21
CA ASP A 764 -15.51 10.28 -1.03
C ASP A 764 -14.09 9.68 -0.93
N PRO A 765 -13.80 8.57 -1.61
CA PRO A 765 -12.50 7.97 -1.59
C PRO A 765 -11.50 8.72 -2.48
N ARG A 766 -11.45 10.06 -2.40
CA ARG A 766 -10.46 10.85 -3.12
C ARG A 766 -9.22 11.02 -2.26
N PRO A 767 -8.05 10.64 -2.77
CA PRO A 767 -6.81 10.92 -2.08
C PRO A 767 -6.49 12.40 -2.14
N THR A 768 -5.88 12.92 -1.08
CA THR A 768 -5.32 14.27 -1.10
C THR A 768 -4.15 14.31 -2.07
N ARG A 769 -4.15 15.30 -2.97
CA ARG A 769 -3.02 15.55 -3.85
C ARG A 769 -1.77 15.86 -3.03
N GLN A 770 -0.68 15.22 -3.34
CA GLN A 770 0.57 15.46 -2.65
C GLN A 770 1.30 16.69 -3.24
N ASP A 771 1.93 17.45 -2.38
CA ASP A 771 2.76 18.59 -2.75
C ASP A 771 4.18 18.35 -2.23
N PRO A 772 5.12 17.95 -3.09
CA PRO A 772 6.48 17.65 -2.68
C PRO A 772 7.27 18.88 -2.23
N SER A 773 6.78 20.11 -2.49
CA SER A 773 7.47 21.33 -2.05
C SER A 773 7.54 21.47 -0.54
N HIS A 774 6.64 20.81 0.20
CA HIS A 774 6.58 20.80 1.66
C HIS A 774 7.28 19.58 2.29
N LEU A 775 7.88 18.72 1.47
CA LEU A 775 8.59 17.57 2.01
C LEU A 775 9.78 18.02 2.84
N ARG A 776 9.87 17.50 4.06
CA ARG A 776 11.10 17.59 4.83
C ARG A 776 12.24 17.09 3.92
N PRO A 777 13.29 17.89 3.69
CA PRO A 777 14.45 17.34 3.04
C PRO A 777 14.91 16.15 3.88
N ILE A 778 14.98 14.97 3.30
CA ILE A 778 15.77 13.90 3.86
C ILE A 778 17.15 14.51 3.94
N VAL A 779 17.72 14.48 5.13
CA VAL A 779 18.95 15.20 5.41
C VAL A 779 19.93 14.92 4.29
N ALA A 780 20.21 15.93 3.48
CA ALA A 780 21.01 15.78 2.29
C ALA A 780 22.40 15.30 2.70
N LEU A 781 22.85 14.23 2.07
CA LEU A 781 24.26 13.88 2.13
C LEU A 781 25.07 15.09 1.73
N PRO A 782 26.19 15.39 2.39
CA PRO A 782 27.16 16.29 1.82
C PRO A 782 27.46 15.77 0.40
N ALA A 783 27.45 16.69 -0.58
CA ALA A 783 27.78 16.35 -1.94
C ALA A 783 29.06 15.48 -1.95
N PRO A 784 29.11 14.41 -2.73
CA PRO A 784 30.32 13.62 -2.82
C PRO A 784 31.45 14.57 -3.17
N THR A 785 32.44 14.60 -2.31
CA THR A 785 33.67 15.32 -2.63
C THR A 785 34.17 14.72 -3.93
N THR A 786 34.03 15.45 -5.02
CA THR A 786 34.64 15.10 -6.31
C THR A 786 36.07 14.69 -6.03
N ARG A 787 36.35 13.41 -6.27
CA ARG A 787 37.72 12.91 -6.32
C ARG A 787 38.29 13.17 -7.69
#